data_fd3efff13649c12da7bb54ad8b9ed9d9
#
_entry.id   fd3efff13649c12da7bb54ad8b9ed9d9
#
_cell.length_a   1.000
_cell.length_b   1.000
_cell.length_c   1.000
_cell.angle_alpha   90.00
_cell.angle_beta   90.00
_cell.angle_gamma   90.00
#
_symmetry.space_group_name_H-M   'P 1'
#
loop_
_entity.id
_entity.type
_entity.pdbx_description
1 polymer ?
#
loop_
_entity_poly.entity_id
_entity_poly.type
_entity_poly.pdbx_seq_one_letter_code
_entity_poly.pdbx_strand_id
1 'polypeptide(L)'
;MNKSSKDKALTPETFKNLKITKPQTNSVGFKSVVTAISQVSKYMNPVDTFKLALKMNQKGGFDCPGCAWPDPDDERSSLGEFCENGIKAIAEEAQNKTIGPDFFTKYSVDELANWSDFEIGKSGRLAEPMFLAEGATHYQPISWDDAFKKVGQHLNDLNHPDEAVFYTSGRTTNEAAFLYQLFVREFGTANLPDCSNMCHEASGSALSETLGIGKGSVTLDDLYKAEVVMVIGQNPGTNHPRMLTALEKCKKNGGKIIAVNPLPEAGLIKFTNPQNPVKLLLGGTQIADVFVPITINGDVAFFKAILLKLLEKEDTLGNVFDKAFITEFTQGYDSFITDLKQYNFDECLKASGVSLEIFNDVFDLILNNNKIIICWAMGLTQHENAVDNIREIVNLLLLKGSIGKEGAGTCPVRGHSNVQGDRTVGIWESAPQAFLDKIENKYGFKPTTKHGYSVIDAIKAMYEKKAKVFFGLGGNFISAVPDTRYSDQGLANCNLTVHVSTKLNRSHLVTGKEALILPCLGRSEKDYQKTGVQVQSVENSMGIVSSTKGVLEPCSKDLLSEVAVVCGIANATLKERSKINWLEYKDDYKLVRDDIAEVVDGFDDFNKRLKQPSGFYLPNGARVRQFKTKTGKANFSSNKLPDWELKEEELIMMTIRSHDQFNTTIYGLDDRYRGVFNERRIIFMNREDMKARNLQEQQVVNLKSEYKGVIREAYNFKIVGYDIPRNCCATYFPETNVLVPLDSFAHTAKTPASKSVIITVEANQ
;
A
#
# COMPACT_ATOMS: atom_id res chain seq x y z
N MET A 1 -18.56 32.83 3.59
CA MET A 1 -18.00 32.65 2.24
C MET A 1 -18.48 31.33 1.71
N ASN A 2 -19.32 31.32 0.68
CA ASN A 2 -19.73 30.08 0.02
C ASN A 2 -18.47 29.45 -0.63
N LYS A 3 -18.02 28.32 -0.10
CA LYS A 3 -16.97 27.52 -0.75
C LYS A 3 -17.50 27.13 -2.14
N SER A 4 -16.78 27.50 -3.18
CA SER A 4 -17.09 27.09 -4.53
C SER A 4 -17.09 25.56 -4.60
N SER A 5 -17.85 25.00 -5.53
CA SER A 5 -17.93 23.55 -5.79
C SER A 5 -16.59 22.86 -6.09
N LYS A 6 -15.49 23.61 -6.11
CA LYS A 6 -14.15 23.19 -6.55
C LYS A 6 -13.26 22.51 -5.49
N ASP A 7 -13.66 22.42 -4.21
CA ASP A 7 -12.75 21.96 -3.14
C ASP A 7 -13.29 20.77 -2.33
N LYS A 8 -14.17 19.93 -2.91
CA LYS A 8 -14.78 18.79 -2.20
C LYS A 8 -13.78 17.70 -1.81
N ALA A 9 -12.70 17.57 -2.54
CA ALA A 9 -11.62 16.62 -2.26
C ALA A 9 -10.74 17.02 -1.07
N LEU A 10 -10.70 18.30 -0.70
CA LEU A 10 -9.88 18.78 0.41
C LEU A 10 -10.58 18.55 1.76
N THR A 11 -9.80 18.11 2.75
CA THR A 11 -10.30 18.04 4.13
C THR A 11 -10.46 19.46 4.70
N PRO A 12 -11.46 19.69 5.57
CA PRO A 12 -11.62 20.99 6.25
C PRO A 12 -10.37 21.40 7.03
N GLU A 13 -10.05 22.70 6.97
CA GLU A 13 -8.86 23.28 7.58
C GLU A 13 -9.11 23.75 9.03
N THR A 14 -9.67 22.89 9.86
CA THR A 14 -10.04 23.22 11.24
C THR A 14 -9.18 22.45 12.25
N PHE A 15 -8.63 23.17 13.24
CA PHE A 15 -7.91 22.54 14.35
C PHE A 15 -8.87 22.00 15.40
N LYS A 16 -8.59 20.81 15.92
CA LYS A 16 -9.35 20.15 16.99
C LYS A 16 -8.50 19.98 18.26
N ASN A 17 -8.07 21.11 18.87
CA ASN A 17 -7.33 21.11 20.15
C ASN A 17 -6.07 20.23 20.15
N LEU A 18 -5.12 20.52 19.28
CA LEU A 18 -3.82 19.85 19.23
C LEU A 18 -3.19 19.72 20.62
N LYS A 19 -2.91 18.47 21.01
CA LYS A 19 -2.13 18.16 22.21
C LYS A 19 -0.86 17.44 21.77
N ILE A 20 0.29 17.93 22.24
CA ILE A 20 1.60 17.35 21.98
C ILE A 20 2.12 16.73 23.28
N THR A 21 2.67 15.54 23.21
CA THR A 21 3.39 14.84 24.28
C THR A 21 4.75 14.37 23.77
N LYS A 22 5.59 13.87 24.66
CA LYS A 22 6.84 13.23 24.24
C LYS A 22 6.54 12.00 23.37
N PRO A 23 7.28 11.77 22.28
CA PRO A 23 7.20 10.56 21.49
C PRO A 23 7.41 9.31 22.35
N GLN A 24 6.75 8.21 22.01
CA GLN A 24 6.95 6.93 22.67
C GLN A 24 8.19 6.24 22.12
N THR A 25 8.93 5.58 22.99
CA THR A 25 10.09 4.75 22.64
C THR A 25 9.78 3.26 22.67
N ASN A 26 8.54 2.89 22.98
CA ASN A 26 8.09 1.51 23.08
C ASN A 26 6.76 1.33 22.37
N SER A 27 6.69 0.32 21.53
CA SER A 27 5.49 -0.03 20.77
C SER A 27 4.72 -1.18 21.40
N VAL A 28 3.41 -1.22 21.09
CA VAL A 28 2.45 -2.25 21.51
C VAL A 28 2.24 -2.27 23.03
N GLY A 29 2.46 -3.38 23.72
CA GLY A 29 2.27 -3.52 25.17
C GLY A 29 0.80 -3.45 25.61
N PHE A 30 0.60 -3.21 26.92
CA PHE A 30 -0.73 -3.21 27.54
C PHE A 30 -1.68 -2.16 26.96
N LYS A 31 -1.17 -0.97 26.59
CA LYS A 31 -2.00 0.09 25.99
C LYS A 31 -2.65 -0.33 24.69
N SER A 32 -1.96 -1.09 23.85
CA SER A 32 -2.52 -1.59 22.58
C SER A 32 -3.65 -2.57 22.81
N VAL A 33 -3.53 -3.43 23.83
CA VAL A 33 -4.60 -4.36 24.21
C VAL A 33 -5.83 -3.59 24.69
N VAL A 34 -5.66 -2.63 25.57
CA VAL A 34 -6.76 -1.78 26.08
C VAL A 34 -7.43 -1.00 24.94
N THR A 35 -6.64 -0.43 24.04
CA THR A 35 -7.16 0.30 22.87
C THR A 35 -7.95 -0.63 21.95
N ALA A 36 -7.45 -1.83 21.66
CA ALA A 36 -8.13 -2.84 20.85
C ALA A 36 -9.49 -3.21 21.48
N ILE A 37 -9.52 -3.53 22.78
CA ILE A 37 -10.76 -3.86 23.51
C ILE A 37 -11.75 -2.68 23.47
N SER A 38 -11.28 -1.46 23.71
CA SER A 38 -12.12 -0.25 23.68
C SER A 38 -12.74 -0.01 22.31
N GLN A 39 -11.98 -0.21 21.22
CA GLN A 39 -12.50 -0.04 19.86
C GLN A 39 -13.58 -1.08 19.54
N VAL A 40 -13.33 -2.34 19.88
CA VAL A 40 -14.32 -3.39 19.65
C VAL A 40 -15.60 -3.14 20.44
N SER A 41 -15.48 -2.81 21.74
CA SER A 41 -16.64 -2.53 22.60
C SER A 41 -17.46 -1.32 22.12
N LYS A 42 -16.84 -0.40 21.39
CA LYS A 42 -17.52 0.78 20.84
C LYS A 42 -18.36 0.49 19.62
N TYR A 43 -17.95 -0.46 18.78
CA TYR A 43 -18.56 -0.68 17.46
C TYR A 43 -19.31 -1.99 17.33
N MET A 44 -19.03 -2.97 18.20
CA MET A 44 -19.51 -4.33 18.05
C MET A 44 -20.17 -4.86 19.33
N ASN A 45 -21.06 -5.85 19.19
CA ASN A 45 -21.55 -6.60 20.31
C ASN A 45 -20.51 -7.65 20.81
N PRO A 46 -20.58 -8.09 22.09
CA PRO A 46 -19.59 -9.02 22.66
C PRO A 46 -19.51 -10.38 21.94
N VAL A 47 -20.61 -10.88 21.39
CA VAL A 47 -20.67 -12.20 20.75
C VAL A 47 -19.88 -12.18 19.43
N ASP A 48 -20.11 -11.16 18.60
CA ASP A 48 -19.40 -11.00 17.32
C ASP A 48 -17.93 -10.68 17.54
N THR A 49 -17.62 -9.90 18.58
CA THR A 49 -16.24 -9.65 19.02
C THR A 49 -15.49 -10.95 19.28
N PHE A 50 -16.09 -11.84 20.06
CA PHE A 50 -15.47 -13.12 20.42
C PHE A 50 -15.29 -14.03 19.19
N LYS A 51 -16.31 -14.11 18.32
CA LYS A 51 -16.21 -14.86 17.05
C LYS A 51 -15.07 -14.36 16.19
N LEU A 52 -14.93 -13.04 16.03
CA LEU A 52 -13.88 -12.44 15.22
C LEU A 52 -12.48 -12.70 15.78
N ALA A 53 -12.30 -12.51 17.10
CA ALA A 53 -11.01 -12.72 17.76
C ALA A 53 -10.51 -14.17 17.60
N LEU A 54 -11.42 -15.15 17.61
CA LEU A 54 -11.10 -16.57 17.44
C LEU A 54 -10.87 -16.99 15.98
N LYS A 55 -11.26 -16.17 14.98
CA LYS A 55 -11.27 -16.57 13.58
C LYS A 55 -10.40 -15.70 12.68
N MET A 56 -10.04 -14.49 13.11
CA MET A 56 -9.17 -13.61 12.33
C MET A 56 -7.76 -14.19 12.23
N ASN A 57 -7.26 -14.33 11.01
CA ASN A 57 -5.97 -14.92 10.67
C ASN A 57 -5.77 -16.34 11.22
N GLN A 58 -6.84 -17.05 11.52
CA GLN A 58 -6.80 -18.44 11.98
C GLN A 58 -7.14 -19.41 10.85
N LYS A 59 -6.66 -20.64 10.98
CA LYS A 59 -6.98 -21.73 10.03
C LYS A 59 -8.49 -21.92 9.94
N GLY A 60 -9.04 -21.83 8.72
CA GLY A 60 -10.49 -21.92 8.47
C GLY A 60 -11.31 -20.70 8.91
N GLY A 61 -10.67 -19.60 9.19
CA GLY A 61 -11.28 -18.30 9.46
C GLY A 61 -11.16 -17.34 8.27
N PHE A 62 -11.09 -16.06 8.57
CA PHE A 62 -10.92 -15.01 7.57
C PHE A 62 -9.58 -14.29 7.74
N ASP A 63 -9.01 -13.89 6.61
CA ASP A 63 -7.79 -13.09 6.56
C ASP A 63 -8.10 -11.61 6.89
N CYS A 64 -7.26 -11.00 7.73
CA CYS A 64 -7.42 -9.60 8.11
C CYS A 64 -7.26 -8.68 6.88
N PRO A 65 -8.23 -7.81 6.55
CA PRO A 65 -8.13 -6.91 5.41
C PRO A 65 -7.12 -5.76 5.62
N GLY A 66 -6.39 -5.77 6.73
CA GLY A 66 -5.43 -4.73 7.10
C GLY A 66 -4.22 -4.70 6.16
N CYS A 67 -3.25 -5.56 6.36
CA CYS A 67 -1.98 -5.59 5.63
C CYS A 67 -1.68 -6.96 5.05
N ALA A 68 -0.67 -7.00 4.15
CA ALA A 68 -0.23 -8.24 3.51
C ALA A 68 0.87 -9.00 4.29
N TRP A 69 1.04 -8.73 5.59
CA TRP A 69 2.02 -9.49 6.38
C TRP A 69 1.53 -10.93 6.57
N PRO A 70 2.38 -11.95 6.31
CA PRO A 70 2.00 -13.35 6.38
C PRO A 70 1.64 -13.80 7.80
N ASP A 71 0.81 -14.83 7.88
CA ASP A 71 0.62 -15.62 9.08
C ASP A 71 1.72 -16.68 9.20
N PRO A 72 2.08 -17.14 10.42
CA PRO A 72 2.98 -18.27 10.60
C PRO A 72 2.44 -19.53 9.91
N ASP A 73 3.31 -20.26 9.21
CA ASP A 73 2.94 -21.46 8.45
C ASP A 73 2.51 -22.60 9.37
N ASP A 74 3.26 -22.85 10.44
CA ASP A 74 3.11 -24.03 11.29
C ASP A 74 2.22 -23.79 12.52
N GLU A 75 2.62 -22.89 13.40
CA GLU A 75 1.94 -22.60 14.66
C GLU A 75 1.40 -21.17 14.70
N ARG A 76 0.09 -21.06 14.81
CA ARG A 76 -0.59 -19.79 15.07
C ARG A 76 -0.91 -19.66 16.56
N SER A 77 -0.81 -18.44 17.08
CA SER A 77 -1.11 -18.18 18.49
C SER A 77 -2.54 -18.55 18.83
N SER A 78 -2.73 -19.38 19.88
CA SER A 78 -4.06 -19.70 20.41
C SER A 78 -4.76 -18.50 21.06
N LEU A 79 -4.00 -17.45 21.41
CA LEU A 79 -4.51 -16.19 21.97
C LEU A 79 -4.96 -15.21 20.88
N GLY A 80 -4.74 -15.54 19.60
CA GLY A 80 -5.13 -14.74 18.44
C GLY A 80 -3.93 -14.26 17.61
N GLU A 81 -4.12 -14.21 16.30
CA GLU A 81 -3.15 -13.73 15.30
C GLU A 81 -3.54 -12.36 14.78
N PHE A 82 -3.66 -11.37 15.65
CA PHE A 82 -4.08 -10.02 15.29
C PHE A 82 -3.20 -8.94 15.93
N CYS A 83 -3.24 -7.77 15.33
CA CYS A 83 -2.63 -6.55 15.86
C CYS A 83 -3.71 -5.51 16.17
N GLU A 84 -3.34 -4.45 16.87
CA GLU A 84 -4.24 -3.35 17.21
C GLU A 84 -4.91 -2.74 15.96
N ASN A 85 -4.14 -2.49 14.88
CA ASN A 85 -4.69 -1.90 13.67
C ASN A 85 -5.61 -2.86 12.91
N GLY A 86 -5.32 -4.16 12.92
CA GLY A 86 -6.23 -5.19 12.38
C GLY A 86 -7.56 -5.22 13.12
N ILE A 87 -7.51 -5.16 14.44
CA ILE A 87 -8.74 -5.09 15.27
C ILE A 87 -9.54 -3.81 15.00
N LYS A 88 -8.88 -2.65 14.87
CA LYS A 88 -9.56 -1.40 14.50
C LYS A 88 -10.23 -1.50 13.13
N ALA A 89 -9.54 -2.07 12.13
CA ALA A 89 -10.09 -2.27 10.79
C ALA A 89 -11.35 -3.12 10.82
N ILE A 90 -11.29 -4.25 11.52
CA ILE A 90 -12.43 -5.17 11.64
C ILE A 90 -13.57 -4.57 12.46
N ALA A 91 -13.29 -3.88 13.56
CA ALA A 91 -14.32 -3.21 14.35
C ALA A 91 -15.09 -2.17 13.54
N GLU A 92 -14.42 -1.47 12.63
CA GLU A 92 -15.07 -0.52 11.72
C GLU A 92 -15.82 -1.19 10.57
N GLU A 93 -15.33 -2.35 10.08
CA GLU A 93 -15.99 -3.14 9.05
C GLU A 93 -17.24 -3.85 9.58
N ALA A 94 -17.16 -4.40 10.79
CA ALA A 94 -18.21 -5.19 11.41
C ALA A 94 -19.14 -4.38 12.34
N GLN A 95 -19.12 -3.05 12.24
CA GLN A 95 -19.97 -2.21 13.09
C GLN A 95 -21.46 -2.38 12.77
N ASN A 96 -22.29 -2.27 13.81
CA ASN A 96 -23.75 -2.39 13.69
C ASN A 96 -24.43 -1.11 13.16
N LYS A 97 -23.75 0.03 13.17
CA LYS A 97 -24.26 1.29 12.65
C LYS A 97 -24.22 1.29 11.13
N THR A 98 -25.38 1.43 10.50
CA THR A 98 -25.53 1.54 9.04
C THR A 98 -25.96 2.92 8.62
N ILE A 99 -25.69 3.27 7.36
CA ILE A 99 -26.20 4.45 6.67
C ILE A 99 -26.84 4.03 5.35
N GLY A 100 -27.99 4.63 5.05
CA GLY A 100 -28.81 4.36 3.86
C GLY A 100 -29.64 5.57 3.50
N PRO A 101 -30.84 5.39 2.91
CA PRO A 101 -31.69 6.48 2.38
C PRO A 101 -31.93 7.63 3.35
N ASP A 102 -32.24 7.33 4.63
CA ASP A 102 -32.51 8.36 5.63
C ASP A 102 -31.30 9.28 5.88
N PHE A 103 -30.10 8.70 5.87
CA PHE A 103 -28.87 9.47 6.03
C PHE A 103 -28.64 10.40 4.84
N PHE A 104 -28.79 9.90 3.63
CA PHE A 104 -28.55 10.66 2.40
C PHE A 104 -29.68 11.64 2.07
N THR A 105 -30.91 11.42 2.58
CA THR A 105 -31.98 12.42 2.52
C THR A 105 -31.70 13.60 3.44
N LYS A 106 -31.03 13.33 4.58
CA LYS A 106 -30.72 14.35 5.58
C LYS A 106 -29.52 15.21 5.21
N TYR A 107 -28.50 14.63 4.56
CA TYR A 107 -27.24 15.30 4.28
C TYR A 107 -26.94 15.33 2.79
N SER A 108 -26.83 16.53 2.25
CA SER A 108 -26.37 16.75 0.87
C SER A 108 -24.89 16.42 0.70
N VAL A 109 -24.46 16.21 -0.54
CA VAL A 109 -23.03 16.01 -0.87
C VAL A 109 -22.17 17.18 -0.42
N ASP A 110 -22.69 18.42 -0.54
CA ASP A 110 -21.98 19.63 -0.14
C ASP A 110 -21.85 19.76 1.39
N GLU A 111 -22.88 19.36 2.15
CA GLU A 111 -22.79 19.31 3.61
C GLU A 111 -21.79 18.27 4.08
N LEU A 112 -21.81 17.06 3.49
CA LEU A 112 -20.86 16.00 3.79
C LEU A 112 -19.43 16.39 3.41
N ALA A 113 -19.22 17.16 2.34
CA ALA A 113 -17.90 17.65 1.95
C ALA A 113 -17.26 18.58 3.00
N ASN A 114 -18.06 19.20 3.88
CA ASN A 114 -17.56 19.99 5.02
C ASN A 114 -17.18 19.14 6.24
N TRP A 115 -17.47 17.84 6.24
CA TRP A 115 -17.03 16.93 7.30
C TRP A 115 -15.58 16.54 7.09
N SER A 116 -14.86 16.30 8.19
CA SER A 116 -13.52 15.70 8.13
C SER A 116 -13.59 14.25 7.63
N ASP A 117 -12.49 13.75 7.06
CA ASP A 117 -12.41 12.34 6.64
C ASP A 117 -12.65 11.37 7.81
N PHE A 118 -12.29 11.80 9.03
CA PHE A 118 -12.62 11.07 10.24
C PHE A 118 -14.15 10.96 10.46
N GLU A 119 -14.88 12.07 10.37
CA GLU A 119 -16.35 12.09 10.55
C GLU A 119 -17.06 11.30 9.47
N ILE A 120 -16.64 11.47 8.21
CA ILE A 120 -17.17 10.71 7.07
C ILE A 120 -16.97 9.20 7.31
N GLY A 121 -15.76 8.78 7.63
CA GLY A 121 -15.42 7.37 7.86
C GLY A 121 -16.12 6.75 9.08
N LYS A 122 -16.60 7.56 10.05
CA LYS A 122 -17.34 7.13 11.25
C LYS A 122 -18.87 7.25 11.10
N SER A 123 -19.37 7.63 9.92
CA SER A 123 -20.81 7.75 9.68
C SER A 123 -21.53 6.40 9.81
N GLY A 124 -20.94 5.29 9.37
CA GLY A 124 -21.49 3.93 9.44
C GLY A 124 -21.12 3.09 8.22
N ARG A 125 -21.62 1.84 8.20
CA ARG A 125 -21.56 0.94 7.05
C ARG A 125 -22.60 1.36 6.01
N LEU A 126 -22.22 1.41 4.74
CA LEU A 126 -23.15 1.55 3.63
C LEU A 126 -24.05 0.30 3.57
N ALA A 127 -25.35 0.49 3.45
CA ALA A 127 -26.33 -0.58 3.57
C ALA A 127 -27.12 -0.86 2.29
N GLU A 128 -27.30 0.12 1.43
CA GLU A 128 -28.12 0.05 0.21
C GLU A 128 -27.46 0.82 -0.94
N PRO A 129 -27.71 0.42 -2.21
CA PRO A 129 -27.21 1.16 -3.36
C PRO A 129 -27.84 2.56 -3.44
N MET A 130 -27.00 3.55 -3.73
CA MET A 130 -27.41 4.93 -3.78
C MET A 130 -26.98 5.57 -5.11
N PHE A 131 -27.83 6.42 -5.67
CA PHE A 131 -27.64 7.12 -6.93
C PHE A 131 -27.77 8.63 -6.76
N LEU A 132 -26.87 9.38 -7.36
CA LEU A 132 -26.93 10.82 -7.49
C LEU A 132 -27.14 11.18 -8.97
N ALA A 133 -28.30 11.74 -9.31
CA ALA A 133 -28.59 12.20 -10.67
C ALA A 133 -27.86 13.51 -10.99
N GLU A 134 -27.69 13.82 -12.27
CA GLU A 134 -27.10 15.09 -12.74
C GLU A 134 -27.88 16.28 -12.16
N GLY A 135 -27.17 17.19 -11.49
CA GLY A 135 -27.75 18.38 -10.85
C GLY A 135 -28.42 18.12 -9.49
N ALA A 136 -28.55 16.89 -9.03
CA ALA A 136 -29.07 16.58 -7.70
C ALA A 136 -28.05 16.91 -6.61
N THR A 137 -28.52 17.22 -5.41
CA THR A 137 -27.70 17.53 -4.23
C THR A 137 -27.62 16.37 -3.24
N HIS A 138 -28.55 15.42 -3.32
CA HIS A 138 -28.69 14.31 -2.39
C HIS A 138 -28.72 12.99 -3.15
N TYR A 139 -28.01 11.98 -2.62
CA TYR A 139 -28.13 10.62 -3.10
C TYR A 139 -29.52 10.04 -2.80
N GLN A 140 -30.08 9.30 -3.75
CA GLN A 140 -31.36 8.61 -3.64
C GLN A 140 -31.15 7.10 -3.73
N PRO A 141 -32.01 6.27 -3.09
CA PRO A 141 -31.91 4.83 -3.24
C PRO A 141 -32.15 4.38 -4.68
N ILE A 142 -31.48 3.32 -5.09
CA ILE A 142 -31.65 2.69 -6.40
C ILE A 142 -31.63 1.16 -6.23
N SER A 143 -32.39 0.44 -7.05
CA SER A 143 -32.30 -1.03 -7.05
C SER A 143 -30.98 -1.50 -7.64
N TRP A 144 -30.50 -2.71 -7.25
CA TRP A 144 -29.31 -3.31 -7.85
C TRP A 144 -29.44 -3.48 -9.36
N ASP A 145 -30.61 -3.93 -9.84
CA ASP A 145 -30.85 -4.14 -11.27
C ASP A 145 -30.78 -2.83 -12.06
N ASP A 146 -31.32 -1.76 -11.51
CA ASP A 146 -31.28 -0.44 -12.17
C ASP A 146 -29.89 0.19 -12.07
N ALA A 147 -29.14 -0.04 -10.98
CA ALA A 147 -27.76 0.37 -10.86
C ALA A 147 -26.88 -0.34 -11.90
N PHE A 148 -27.01 -1.67 -12.07
CA PHE A 148 -26.28 -2.42 -13.09
C PHE A 148 -26.64 -1.98 -14.51
N LYS A 149 -27.94 -1.78 -14.81
CA LYS A 149 -28.38 -1.24 -16.11
C LYS A 149 -27.79 0.13 -16.39
N LYS A 150 -27.78 1.03 -15.39
CA LYS A 150 -27.22 2.38 -15.53
C LYS A 150 -25.71 2.34 -15.83
N VAL A 151 -24.92 1.54 -15.11
CA VAL A 151 -23.50 1.34 -15.41
C VAL A 151 -23.32 0.78 -16.82
N GLY A 152 -24.07 -0.27 -17.16
CA GLY A 152 -24.01 -0.89 -18.50
C GLY A 152 -24.37 0.07 -19.62
N GLN A 153 -25.36 0.96 -19.40
CA GLN A 153 -25.74 1.99 -20.36
C GLN A 153 -24.60 2.98 -20.58
N HIS A 154 -24.06 3.59 -19.51
CA HIS A 154 -22.95 4.54 -19.62
C HIS A 154 -21.71 3.93 -20.32
N LEU A 155 -21.39 2.67 -20.04
CA LEU A 155 -20.30 1.98 -20.70
C LEU A 155 -20.57 1.70 -22.20
N ASN A 156 -21.79 1.33 -22.54
CA ASN A 156 -22.18 1.07 -23.93
C ASN A 156 -22.37 2.35 -24.76
N ASP A 157 -22.62 3.49 -24.13
CA ASP A 157 -22.76 4.81 -24.78
C ASP A 157 -21.38 5.47 -25.06
N LEU A 158 -20.26 4.87 -24.61
CA LEU A 158 -18.92 5.34 -24.94
C LEU A 158 -18.58 5.12 -26.41
N ASN A 159 -17.87 6.07 -27.01
CA ASN A 159 -17.39 5.92 -28.39
C ASN A 159 -16.28 4.87 -28.51
N HIS A 160 -15.49 4.69 -27.43
CA HIS A 160 -14.40 3.72 -27.37
C HIS A 160 -14.26 3.17 -25.93
N PRO A 161 -13.96 1.87 -25.74
CA PRO A 161 -13.76 1.30 -24.41
C PRO A 161 -12.70 2.00 -23.55
N ASP A 162 -11.68 2.60 -24.16
CA ASP A 162 -10.63 3.37 -23.46
C ASP A 162 -11.13 4.68 -22.82
N GLU A 163 -12.39 5.09 -23.08
CA GLU A 163 -13.02 6.21 -22.38
C GLU A 163 -13.50 5.83 -20.96
N ALA A 164 -13.31 4.57 -20.53
CA ALA A 164 -13.57 4.11 -19.18
C ALA A 164 -12.27 3.80 -18.42
N VAL A 165 -12.28 4.03 -17.10
CA VAL A 165 -11.22 3.72 -16.14
C VAL A 165 -11.76 2.78 -15.08
N PHE A 166 -11.07 1.67 -14.82
CA PHE A 166 -11.47 0.62 -13.89
C PHE A 166 -10.42 0.45 -12.79
N TYR A 167 -10.51 1.26 -11.74
CA TYR A 167 -9.58 1.25 -10.62
C TYR A 167 -9.86 0.09 -9.66
N THR A 168 -8.80 -0.53 -9.13
CA THR A 168 -8.89 -1.61 -8.14
C THR A 168 -8.13 -1.27 -6.86
N SER A 169 -8.79 -1.47 -5.71
CA SER A 169 -8.15 -1.42 -4.40
C SER A 169 -7.35 -2.70 -4.13
N GLY A 170 -6.22 -2.60 -3.45
CA GLY A 170 -5.40 -3.77 -3.06
C GLY A 170 -5.99 -4.64 -1.94
N ARG A 171 -7.29 -4.61 -1.71
CA ARG A 171 -8.02 -5.46 -0.74
C ARG A 171 -9.01 -6.41 -1.38
N THR A 172 -9.30 -6.21 -2.65
CA THR A 172 -10.14 -7.08 -3.45
C THR A 172 -9.59 -8.50 -3.44
N THR A 173 -10.46 -9.51 -3.32
CA THR A 173 -10.04 -10.92 -3.30
C THR A 173 -9.61 -11.40 -4.69
N ASN A 174 -8.84 -12.51 -4.76
CA ASN A 174 -8.34 -13.00 -6.05
C ASN A 174 -9.48 -13.32 -7.02
N GLU A 175 -10.57 -13.92 -6.54
CA GLU A 175 -11.72 -14.27 -7.37
C GLU A 175 -12.40 -13.01 -7.94
N ALA A 176 -12.61 -12.00 -7.10
CA ALA A 176 -13.21 -10.73 -7.55
C ALA A 176 -12.28 -9.97 -8.50
N ALA A 177 -10.97 -9.91 -8.20
CA ALA A 177 -9.96 -9.26 -9.04
C ALA A 177 -9.83 -9.96 -10.42
N PHE A 178 -9.83 -11.30 -10.45
CA PHE A 178 -9.78 -12.06 -11.70
C PHE A 178 -11.01 -11.78 -12.56
N LEU A 179 -12.20 -11.84 -12.01
CA LEU A 179 -13.43 -11.54 -12.76
C LEU A 179 -13.49 -10.09 -13.21
N TYR A 180 -12.98 -9.17 -12.39
CA TYR A 180 -12.95 -7.76 -12.75
C TYR A 180 -12.04 -7.48 -13.96
N GLN A 181 -10.81 -8.00 -13.96
CA GLN A 181 -9.93 -7.85 -15.12
C GLN A 181 -10.48 -8.58 -16.35
N LEU A 182 -11.13 -9.74 -16.15
CA LEU A 182 -11.75 -10.50 -17.26
C LEU A 182 -12.86 -9.68 -17.92
N PHE A 183 -13.76 -9.08 -17.12
CA PHE A 183 -14.80 -8.17 -17.59
C PHE A 183 -14.22 -6.99 -18.36
N VAL A 184 -13.22 -6.30 -17.81
CA VAL A 184 -12.62 -5.12 -18.42
C VAL A 184 -11.94 -5.45 -19.75
N ARG A 185 -11.29 -6.60 -19.84
CA ARG A 185 -10.66 -7.06 -21.09
C ARG A 185 -11.68 -7.49 -22.12
N GLU A 186 -12.76 -8.16 -21.74
CA GLU A 186 -13.85 -8.50 -22.65
C GLU A 186 -14.63 -7.25 -23.10
N PHE A 187 -14.76 -6.25 -22.24
CA PHE A 187 -15.32 -4.93 -22.59
C PHE A 187 -14.48 -4.24 -23.67
N GLY A 188 -13.17 -4.49 -23.72
CA GLY A 188 -12.27 -4.07 -24.82
C GLY A 188 -11.20 -3.06 -24.43
N THR A 189 -10.87 -2.90 -23.12
CA THR A 189 -9.80 -2.02 -22.67
C THR A 189 -8.83 -2.72 -21.70
N ALA A 190 -7.66 -2.13 -21.51
CA ALA A 190 -6.69 -2.49 -20.47
C ALA A 190 -6.54 -1.39 -19.40
N ASN A 191 -7.46 -0.45 -19.30
CA ASN A 191 -7.42 0.64 -18.33
C ASN A 191 -7.75 0.15 -16.91
N LEU A 192 -6.82 -0.61 -16.35
CA LEU A 192 -6.86 -1.24 -15.03
C LEU A 192 -5.83 -0.61 -14.07
N PRO A 193 -5.90 0.72 -13.81
CA PRO A 193 -5.04 1.30 -12.78
C PRO A 193 -5.39 0.69 -11.42
N ASP A 194 -4.36 0.50 -10.58
CA ASP A 194 -4.58 -0.11 -9.28
C ASP A 194 -3.76 0.56 -8.17
N CYS A 195 -3.97 0.10 -6.97
CA CYS A 195 -3.27 0.60 -5.80
C CYS A 195 -1.75 0.32 -5.84
N SER A 196 -1.26 -0.69 -6.59
CA SER A 196 0.18 -0.94 -6.77
C SER A 196 0.89 0.22 -7.46
N ASN A 197 0.23 0.88 -8.43
CA ASN A 197 0.77 2.06 -9.10
C ASN A 197 1.19 3.16 -8.11
N MET A 198 0.50 3.28 -6.98
CA MET A 198 0.79 4.30 -5.95
C MET A 198 1.67 3.79 -4.81
N CYS A 199 1.98 2.50 -4.79
CA CYS A 199 2.57 1.84 -3.61
C CYS A 199 3.92 1.18 -3.92
N HIS A 200 3.91 0.07 -4.64
CA HIS A 200 5.06 -0.81 -4.84
C HIS A 200 5.33 -1.16 -6.31
N GLU A 201 4.83 -0.38 -7.27
CA GLU A 201 5.14 -0.60 -8.68
C GLU A 201 6.65 -0.51 -8.95
N ALA A 202 7.34 0.45 -8.29
CA ALA A 202 8.79 0.55 -8.37
C ALA A 202 9.52 -0.73 -7.89
N SER A 203 8.98 -1.42 -6.86
CA SER A 203 9.52 -2.73 -6.43
C SER A 203 9.28 -3.80 -7.49
N GLY A 204 8.08 -3.83 -8.08
CA GLY A 204 7.74 -4.76 -9.16
C GLY A 204 8.67 -4.58 -10.36
N SER A 205 8.86 -3.35 -10.81
CA SER A 205 9.72 -2.99 -11.95
C SER A 205 11.18 -3.39 -11.71
N ALA A 206 11.77 -2.93 -10.59
CA ALA A 206 13.17 -3.22 -10.27
C ALA A 206 13.46 -4.72 -10.11
N LEU A 207 12.61 -5.43 -9.36
CA LEU A 207 12.79 -6.87 -9.11
C LEU A 207 12.53 -7.72 -10.36
N SER A 208 11.56 -7.35 -11.20
CA SER A 208 11.33 -8.05 -12.48
C SER A 208 12.53 -7.92 -13.42
N GLU A 209 13.14 -6.74 -13.50
CA GLU A 209 14.32 -6.48 -14.31
C GLU A 209 15.55 -7.19 -13.77
N THR A 210 15.77 -7.16 -12.45
CA THR A 210 17.01 -7.68 -11.82
C THR A 210 16.92 -9.16 -11.47
N LEU A 211 15.79 -9.66 -11.02
CA LEU A 211 15.61 -11.03 -10.54
C LEU A 211 14.61 -11.86 -11.36
N GLY A 212 13.93 -11.24 -12.34
CA GLY A 212 12.94 -11.91 -13.19
C GLY A 212 11.59 -12.17 -12.53
N ILE A 213 11.31 -11.56 -11.38
CA ILE A 213 10.02 -11.65 -10.68
C ILE A 213 9.78 -10.42 -9.81
N GLY A 214 8.64 -9.75 -9.98
CA GLY A 214 8.27 -8.54 -9.23
C GLY A 214 7.85 -8.78 -7.77
N LYS A 215 8.30 -9.86 -7.14
CA LYS A 215 7.96 -10.29 -5.78
C LYS A 215 9.23 -10.50 -4.94
N GLY A 216 9.08 -10.45 -3.62
CA GLY A 216 10.16 -10.78 -2.69
C GLY A 216 10.60 -12.25 -2.79
N SER A 217 11.84 -12.53 -2.44
CA SER A 217 12.42 -13.88 -2.55
C SER A 217 12.42 -14.68 -1.24
N VAL A 218 12.00 -14.08 -0.11
CA VAL A 218 12.03 -14.71 1.20
C VAL A 218 10.68 -15.27 1.65
N THR A 219 10.75 -16.18 2.61
CA THR A 219 9.62 -16.67 3.41
C THR A 219 9.65 -16.04 4.80
N LEU A 220 8.58 -16.23 5.61
CA LEU A 220 8.60 -15.79 7.00
C LEU A 220 9.66 -16.52 7.82
N ASP A 221 9.91 -17.78 7.50
CA ASP A 221 10.91 -18.63 8.16
C ASP A 221 12.35 -18.14 7.89
N ASP A 222 12.60 -17.60 6.69
CA ASP A 222 13.89 -16.98 6.37
C ASP A 222 14.20 -15.80 7.29
N LEU A 223 13.21 -14.99 7.65
CA LEU A 223 13.40 -13.90 8.61
C LEU A 223 13.85 -14.39 9.99
N TYR A 224 13.39 -15.57 10.41
CA TYR A 224 13.81 -16.16 11.69
C TYR A 224 15.27 -16.66 11.68
N LYS A 225 15.82 -16.94 10.50
CA LYS A 225 17.13 -17.53 10.26
C LYS A 225 18.17 -16.55 9.73
N ALA A 226 17.77 -15.30 9.48
CA ALA A 226 18.66 -14.25 9.00
C ALA A 226 19.70 -13.88 10.05
N GLU A 227 20.94 -13.64 9.61
CA GLU A 227 22.02 -13.08 10.43
C GLU A 227 21.85 -11.56 10.58
N VAL A 228 21.44 -10.89 9.49
CA VAL A 228 21.14 -9.45 9.48
C VAL A 228 19.82 -9.21 8.76
N VAL A 229 18.93 -8.45 9.40
CA VAL A 229 17.72 -7.90 8.77
C VAL A 229 17.82 -6.38 8.75
N MET A 230 17.88 -5.79 7.57
CA MET A 230 17.78 -4.34 7.39
C MET A 230 16.31 -3.97 7.11
N VAL A 231 15.76 -3.05 7.90
CA VAL A 231 14.41 -2.51 7.72
C VAL A 231 14.55 -1.06 7.30
N ILE A 232 14.27 -0.77 6.03
CA ILE A 232 14.52 0.55 5.44
C ILE A 232 13.25 1.18 4.88
N GLY A 233 13.02 2.47 5.17
CA GLY A 233 11.86 3.22 4.71
C GLY A 233 10.53 2.62 5.13
N GLN A 234 10.47 1.96 6.30
CA GLN A 234 9.31 1.25 6.83
C GLN A 234 9.11 1.56 8.32
N ASN A 235 7.84 1.67 8.73
CA ASN A 235 7.45 1.73 10.16
C ASN A 235 6.58 0.51 10.50
N PRO A 236 7.17 -0.65 10.82
CA PRO A 236 6.39 -1.87 11.11
C PRO A 236 5.48 -1.70 12.32
N GLY A 237 5.87 -0.94 13.34
CA GLY A 237 5.04 -0.68 14.52
C GLY A 237 3.70 -0.03 14.22
N THR A 238 3.61 0.70 13.11
CA THR A 238 2.39 1.34 12.62
C THR A 238 1.71 0.52 11.51
N ASN A 239 2.48 0.13 10.48
CA ASN A 239 1.89 -0.42 9.25
C ASN A 239 1.78 -1.95 9.25
N HIS A 240 2.69 -2.65 9.95
CA HIS A 240 2.79 -4.11 9.96
C HIS A 240 3.14 -4.62 11.37
N PRO A 241 2.30 -4.37 12.41
CA PRO A 241 2.72 -4.64 13.80
C PRO A 241 3.10 -6.10 14.08
N ARG A 242 2.55 -7.07 13.35
CA ARG A 242 2.91 -8.49 13.47
C ARG A 242 4.33 -8.80 12.95
N MET A 243 4.91 -7.95 12.10
CA MET A 243 6.31 -8.05 11.70
C MET A 243 7.26 -7.89 12.90
N LEU A 244 6.89 -7.12 13.93
CA LEU A 244 7.70 -6.97 15.13
C LEU A 244 7.90 -8.29 15.88
N THR A 245 6.92 -9.19 15.84
CA THR A 245 7.05 -10.54 16.40
C THR A 245 8.10 -11.37 15.62
N ALA A 246 8.11 -11.23 14.29
CA ALA A 246 9.11 -11.91 13.45
C ALA A 246 10.53 -11.35 13.70
N LEU A 247 10.69 -10.03 13.79
CA LEU A 247 11.95 -9.38 14.13
C LEU A 247 12.44 -9.78 15.54
N GLU A 248 11.53 -9.86 16.51
CA GLU A 248 11.84 -10.36 17.84
C GLU A 248 12.34 -11.81 17.82
N LYS A 249 11.73 -12.67 17.00
CA LYS A 249 12.15 -14.07 16.84
C LYS A 249 13.52 -14.17 16.16
N CYS A 250 13.79 -13.35 15.14
CA CYS A 250 15.12 -13.22 14.53
C CYS A 250 16.19 -12.88 15.58
N LYS A 251 15.95 -11.85 16.41
CA LYS A 251 16.90 -11.49 17.49
C LYS A 251 17.12 -12.59 18.52
N LYS A 252 16.06 -13.31 18.90
CA LYS A 252 16.20 -14.48 19.81
C LYS A 252 17.09 -15.57 19.23
N ASN A 253 17.13 -15.69 17.91
CA ASN A 253 17.99 -16.63 17.19
C ASN A 253 19.40 -16.08 16.91
N GLY A 254 19.74 -14.89 17.41
CA GLY A 254 21.07 -14.27 17.28
C GLY A 254 21.19 -13.27 16.14
N GLY A 255 20.17 -13.10 15.32
CA GLY A 255 20.16 -12.12 14.22
C GLY A 255 20.23 -10.67 14.71
N LYS A 256 20.76 -9.78 13.88
CA LYS A 256 20.92 -8.35 14.10
C LYS A 256 19.97 -7.55 13.23
N ILE A 257 19.48 -6.42 13.74
CA ILE A 257 18.51 -5.59 13.03
C ILE A 257 19.08 -4.18 12.86
N ILE A 258 19.11 -3.73 11.59
CA ILE A 258 19.45 -2.38 11.18
C ILE A 258 18.16 -1.66 10.79
N ALA A 259 17.86 -0.53 11.41
CA ALA A 259 16.70 0.29 11.08
C ALA A 259 17.15 1.57 10.38
N VAL A 260 16.75 1.77 9.12
CA VAL A 260 17.11 2.95 8.31
C VAL A 260 15.85 3.76 8.04
N ASN A 261 15.74 4.92 8.70
CA ASN A 261 14.59 5.82 8.57
C ASN A 261 14.97 7.26 8.93
N PRO A 262 14.35 8.28 8.33
CA PRO A 262 14.52 9.67 8.77
C PRO A 262 13.98 9.95 10.17
N LEU A 263 12.95 9.21 10.62
CA LEU A 263 12.33 9.37 11.93
C LEU A 263 12.62 8.18 12.85
N PRO A 264 12.85 8.40 14.16
CA PRO A 264 12.95 7.32 15.14
C PRO A 264 11.57 6.73 15.41
N GLU A 265 11.29 5.57 14.87
CA GLU A 265 9.98 4.92 14.96
C GLU A 265 9.91 3.98 16.17
N ALA A 266 8.90 4.17 17.03
CA ALA A 266 8.75 3.45 18.30
C ALA A 266 8.83 1.92 18.15
N GLY A 267 8.29 1.36 17.05
CA GLY A 267 8.31 -0.09 16.79
C GLY A 267 9.70 -0.63 16.50
N LEU A 268 10.60 0.18 15.95
CA LEU A 268 11.99 -0.21 15.68
C LEU A 268 12.90 0.06 16.87
N ILE A 269 12.51 0.95 17.78
CA ILE A 269 13.26 1.18 19.03
C ILE A 269 13.00 0.01 19.98
N LYS A 270 11.76 -0.21 20.42
CA LYS A 270 11.42 -1.24 21.39
C LYS A 270 10.03 -1.82 21.15
N PHE A 271 9.91 -3.14 21.32
CA PHE A 271 8.66 -3.87 21.17
C PHE A 271 8.31 -4.65 22.42
N THR A 272 7.12 -4.42 22.96
CA THR A 272 6.57 -5.22 24.06
C THR A 272 5.53 -6.17 23.53
N ASN A 273 5.89 -7.44 23.40
CA ASN A 273 5.01 -8.48 22.88
C ASN A 273 3.82 -8.72 23.82
N PRO A 274 2.58 -8.44 23.41
CA PRO A 274 1.41 -8.55 24.26
C PRO A 274 1.04 -10.02 24.58
N GLN A 275 1.53 -10.98 23.82
CA GLN A 275 1.32 -12.40 24.05
C GLN A 275 2.34 -13.02 25.01
N ASN A 276 3.31 -12.25 25.51
CA ASN A 276 4.30 -12.69 26.47
C ASN A 276 4.14 -11.95 27.80
N PRO A 277 3.50 -12.59 28.82
CA PRO A 277 3.25 -11.95 30.12
C PRO A 277 4.53 -11.46 30.82
N VAL A 278 5.64 -12.18 30.68
CA VAL A 278 6.92 -11.81 31.29
C VAL A 278 7.43 -10.50 30.66
N LYS A 279 7.35 -10.35 29.35
CA LYS A 279 7.77 -9.13 28.65
C LYS A 279 6.86 -7.94 28.90
N LEU A 280 5.55 -8.18 29.12
CA LEU A 280 4.63 -7.13 29.53
C LEU A 280 5.05 -6.50 30.87
N LEU A 281 5.61 -7.29 31.80
CA LEU A 281 6.09 -6.86 33.11
C LEU A 281 7.52 -6.31 33.07
N LEU A 282 8.44 -6.94 32.33
CA LEU A 282 9.88 -6.63 32.31
C LEU A 282 10.29 -5.60 31.26
N GLY A 283 9.37 -5.13 30.41
CA GLY A 283 9.62 -3.96 29.58
C GLY A 283 10.09 -4.17 28.14
N GLY A 284 9.78 -5.30 27.49
CA GLY A 284 9.92 -5.51 26.04
C GLY A 284 11.35 -5.77 25.53
N THR A 285 11.48 -5.95 24.20
CA THR A 285 12.73 -6.24 23.47
C THR A 285 13.15 -5.00 22.70
N GLN A 286 14.42 -4.59 22.79
CA GLN A 286 15.02 -3.63 21.86
C GLN A 286 15.09 -4.30 20.48
N ILE A 287 14.50 -3.67 19.46
CA ILE A 287 14.43 -4.24 18.11
C ILE A 287 15.69 -3.90 17.32
N ALA A 288 15.91 -2.63 16.97
CA ALA A 288 17.10 -2.25 16.22
C ALA A 288 18.37 -2.35 17.08
N ASP A 289 19.41 -2.99 16.51
CA ASP A 289 20.77 -2.94 17.04
C ASP A 289 21.44 -1.63 16.62
N VAL A 290 21.20 -1.18 15.38
CA VAL A 290 21.67 0.09 14.84
C VAL A 290 20.49 0.86 14.24
N PHE A 291 20.33 2.13 14.61
CA PHE A 291 19.41 3.07 13.98
C PHE A 291 20.19 4.07 13.12
N VAL A 292 19.78 4.20 11.86
CA VAL A 292 20.41 5.05 10.83
C VAL A 292 19.45 6.19 10.48
N PRO A 293 19.66 7.42 10.97
CA PRO A 293 18.86 8.59 10.64
C PRO A 293 19.25 9.14 9.26
N ILE A 294 18.78 8.48 8.22
CA ILE A 294 19.10 8.85 6.84
C ILE A 294 18.38 10.13 6.41
N THR A 295 19.03 10.97 5.60
CA THR A 295 18.36 12.08 4.93
C THR A 295 17.31 11.56 3.95
N ILE A 296 16.18 12.24 3.78
CA ILE A 296 15.16 11.83 2.82
C ILE A 296 15.78 11.76 1.42
N ASN A 297 15.56 10.62 0.74
CA ASN A 297 16.15 10.28 -0.57
C ASN A 297 17.69 10.08 -0.58
N GLY A 298 18.30 9.87 0.57
CA GLY A 298 19.72 9.54 0.69
C GLY A 298 20.05 8.08 0.45
N ASP A 299 19.07 7.25 0.09
CA ASP A 299 19.15 5.79 0.06
C ASP A 299 20.17 5.27 -0.97
N VAL A 300 20.14 5.75 -2.23
CA VAL A 300 21.13 5.37 -3.27
C VAL A 300 22.55 5.71 -2.80
N ALA A 301 22.75 6.90 -2.22
CA ALA A 301 24.05 7.34 -1.73
C ALA A 301 24.54 6.47 -0.58
N PHE A 302 23.66 6.09 0.34
CA PHE A 302 23.98 5.19 1.45
C PHE A 302 24.43 3.80 0.97
N PHE A 303 23.68 3.20 0.04
CA PHE A 303 24.06 1.92 -0.54
C PHE A 303 25.36 2.01 -1.35
N LYS A 304 25.58 3.07 -2.15
CA LYS A 304 26.85 3.27 -2.86
C LYS A 304 28.03 3.39 -1.91
N ALA A 305 27.87 4.09 -0.78
CA ALA A 305 28.93 4.15 0.24
C ALA A 305 29.25 2.73 0.80
N ILE A 306 28.24 1.91 1.07
CA ILE A 306 28.43 0.52 1.51
C ILE A 306 29.15 -0.30 0.43
N LEU A 307 28.70 -0.22 -0.81
CA LEU A 307 29.26 -0.97 -1.95
C LEU A 307 30.70 -0.59 -2.24
N LEU A 308 31.06 0.71 -2.17
CA LEU A 308 32.45 1.19 -2.32
C LEU A 308 33.35 0.64 -1.22
N LYS A 309 32.90 0.64 0.03
CA LYS A 309 33.69 0.07 1.14
C LYS A 309 33.80 -1.45 1.07
N LEU A 310 32.77 -2.16 0.61
CA LEU A 310 32.85 -3.59 0.34
C LEU A 310 33.85 -3.90 -0.78
N LEU A 311 33.89 -3.08 -1.83
CA LEU A 311 34.87 -3.22 -2.93
C LEU A 311 36.29 -2.98 -2.43
N GLU A 312 36.54 -1.94 -1.62
CA GLU A 312 37.83 -1.69 -0.98
C GLU A 312 38.32 -2.90 -0.13
N LYS A 313 37.41 -3.52 0.62
CA LYS A 313 37.69 -4.71 1.40
C LYS A 313 37.91 -5.95 0.52
N GLU A 314 37.16 -6.10 -0.57
CA GLU A 314 37.36 -7.19 -1.53
C GLU A 314 38.73 -7.09 -2.19
N ASP A 315 39.17 -5.89 -2.60
CA ASP A 315 40.48 -5.67 -3.21
C ASP A 315 41.61 -5.99 -2.24
N THR A 316 41.43 -5.90 -0.91
CA THR A 316 42.42 -6.18 0.11
C THR A 316 42.37 -7.61 0.65
N LEU A 317 41.18 -8.18 0.87
CA LEU A 317 40.96 -9.49 1.51
C LEU A 317 40.68 -10.60 0.51
N GLY A 318 40.04 -10.30 -0.61
CA GLY A 318 39.74 -11.24 -1.71
C GLY A 318 38.62 -12.25 -1.45
N ASN A 319 37.88 -12.13 -0.34
CA ASN A 319 36.85 -13.07 0.12
C ASN A 319 35.59 -12.42 0.67
N VAL A 320 35.35 -11.16 0.33
CA VAL A 320 34.17 -10.41 0.77
C VAL A 320 32.94 -10.68 -0.12
N PHE A 321 33.19 -10.84 -1.44
CA PHE A 321 32.19 -11.16 -2.42
C PHE A 321 31.99 -12.66 -2.61
N ASP A 322 30.74 -13.10 -2.84
CA ASP A 322 30.47 -14.49 -3.25
C ASP A 322 30.77 -14.68 -4.75
N LYS A 323 32.06 -14.86 -5.09
CA LYS A 323 32.54 -14.98 -6.48
C LYS A 323 31.87 -16.15 -7.22
N ALA A 324 31.61 -17.25 -6.51
CA ALA A 324 30.99 -18.43 -7.10
C ALA A 324 29.54 -18.07 -7.54
N PHE A 325 28.76 -17.46 -6.65
CA PHE A 325 27.41 -17.00 -6.97
C PHE A 325 27.43 -15.96 -8.11
N ILE A 326 28.34 -14.98 -8.05
CA ILE A 326 28.45 -13.93 -9.08
C ILE A 326 28.71 -14.55 -10.45
N THR A 327 29.67 -15.47 -10.57
CA THR A 327 30.03 -16.12 -11.83
C THR A 327 28.90 -16.98 -12.40
N GLU A 328 28.27 -17.78 -11.56
CA GLU A 328 27.27 -18.76 -11.98
C GLU A 328 25.91 -18.11 -12.27
N PHE A 329 25.44 -17.22 -11.39
CA PHE A 329 24.06 -16.79 -11.36
C PHE A 329 23.83 -15.34 -11.79
N THR A 330 24.89 -14.54 -12.02
CA THR A 330 24.70 -13.11 -12.31
C THR A 330 25.26 -12.68 -13.66
N GLN A 331 24.82 -11.50 -14.09
CA GLN A 331 25.34 -10.79 -15.26
C GLN A 331 25.50 -9.29 -14.96
N GLY A 332 26.41 -8.61 -15.68
CA GLY A 332 26.64 -7.18 -15.59
C GLY A 332 27.60 -6.76 -14.48
N TYR A 333 28.28 -7.71 -13.83
CA TYR A 333 29.21 -7.43 -12.72
C TYR A 333 30.32 -6.43 -13.11
N ASP A 334 31.02 -6.68 -14.22
CA ASP A 334 32.18 -5.84 -14.61
C ASP A 334 31.77 -4.39 -14.94
N SER A 335 30.64 -4.21 -15.62
CA SER A 335 30.10 -2.89 -15.92
C SER A 335 29.64 -2.17 -14.67
N PHE A 336 29.02 -2.88 -13.73
CA PHE A 336 28.61 -2.38 -12.42
C PHE A 336 29.81 -1.91 -11.59
N ILE A 337 30.89 -2.72 -11.50
CA ILE A 337 32.11 -2.34 -10.77
C ILE A 337 32.79 -1.12 -11.42
N THR A 338 32.79 -1.07 -12.75
CA THR A 338 33.36 0.08 -13.50
C THR A 338 32.57 1.36 -13.20
N ASP A 339 31.24 1.30 -13.15
CA ASP A 339 30.40 2.42 -12.76
C ASP A 339 30.61 2.81 -11.30
N LEU A 340 30.61 1.84 -10.39
CA LEU A 340 30.75 2.08 -8.95
C LEU A 340 32.07 2.81 -8.63
N LYS A 341 33.16 2.50 -9.31
CA LYS A 341 34.49 3.15 -9.14
C LYS A 341 34.51 4.62 -9.53
N GLN A 342 33.47 5.15 -10.20
CA GLN A 342 33.37 6.57 -10.55
C GLN A 342 32.90 7.43 -9.37
N TYR A 343 32.35 6.83 -8.31
CA TYR A 343 31.83 7.53 -7.15
C TYR A 343 32.88 7.63 -6.04
N ASN A 344 32.76 8.68 -5.22
CA ASN A 344 33.60 8.91 -4.07
C ASN A 344 32.85 8.52 -2.78
N PHE A 345 33.52 7.82 -1.88
CA PHE A 345 32.92 7.35 -0.62
C PHE A 345 32.44 8.51 0.26
N ASP A 346 33.27 9.54 0.46
CA ASP A 346 32.96 10.65 1.37
C ASP A 346 31.80 11.49 0.82
N GLU A 347 31.73 11.68 -0.51
CA GLU A 347 30.60 12.36 -1.17
C GLU A 347 29.30 11.55 -1.00
N CYS A 348 29.34 10.24 -1.22
CA CYS A 348 28.18 9.37 -1.03
C CYS A 348 27.75 9.36 0.45
N LEU A 349 28.65 9.26 1.39
CA LEU A 349 28.34 9.28 2.82
C LEU A 349 27.71 10.64 3.21
N LYS A 350 28.29 11.75 2.74
CA LYS A 350 27.72 13.08 2.96
C LYS A 350 26.32 13.24 2.38
N ALA A 351 26.08 12.76 1.14
CA ALA A 351 24.77 12.82 0.49
C ALA A 351 23.73 11.97 1.21
N SER A 352 24.13 10.88 1.83
CA SER A 352 23.23 10.06 2.66
C SER A 352 22.81 10.73 3.98
N GLY A 353 23.59 11.70 4.47
CA GLY A 353 23.41 12.38 5.76
C GLY A 353 23.75 11.50 6.96
N VAL A 354 24.35 10.34 6.76
CA VAL A 354 24.72 9.39 7.81
C VAL A 354 26.13 9.70 8.35
N SER A 355 26.31 9.70 9.67
CA SER A 355 27.62 9.89 10.28
C SER A 355 28.53 8.70 10.01
N LEU A 356 29.86 8.92 9.95
CA LEU A 356 30.84 7.85 9.75
C LEU A 356 30.78 6.80 10.85
N GLU A 357 30.49 7.18 12.09
CA GLU A 357 30.35 6.24 13.23
C GLU A 357 29.21 5.27 12.99
N ILE A 358 27.99 5.76 12.70
CA ILE A 358 26.82 4.93 12.42
C ILE A 358 27.04 4.09 11.16
N PHE A 359 27.68 4.67 10.13
CA PHE A 359 28.02 3.94 8.92
C PHE A 359 28.94 2.75 9.21
N ASN A 360 29.96 2.90 10.04
CA ASN A 360 30.87 1.82 10.39
C ASN A 360 30.15 0.69 11.13
N ASP A 361 29.24 1.00 12.06
CA ASP A 361 28.44 -0.02 12.76
C ASP A 361 27.61 -0.85 11.79
N VAL A 362 26.99 -0.21 10.80
CA VAL A 362 26.22 -0.88 9.74
C VAL A 362 27.13 -1.71 8.85
N PHE A 363 28.25 -1.11 8.42
CA PHE A 363 29.22 -1.75 7.53
C PHE A 363 29.79 -3.02 8.12
N ASP A 364 30.17 -3.01 9.40
CA ASP A 364 30.70 -4.17 10.10
C ASP A 364 29.69 -5.33 10.15
N LEU A 365 28.39 -5.01 10.36
CA LEU A 365 27.33 -6.03 10.31
C LEU A 365 27.19 -6.64 8.90
N ILE A 366 27.26 -5.82 7.85
CA ILE A 366 27.14 -6.30 6.47
C ILE A 366 28.38 -7.06 6.03
N LEU A 367 29.58 -6.56 6.38
CA LEU A 367 30.84 -7.19 6.02
C LEU A 367 30.95 -8.63 6.55
N ASN A 368 30.59 -8.81 7.82
CA ASN A 368 30.82 -10.06 8.56
C ASN A 368 29.70 -11.10 8.42
N ASN A 369 28.61 -10.79 7.69
CA ASN A 369 27.46 -11.67 7.55
C ASN A 369 27.09 -11.89 6.08
N ASN A 370 26.53 -13.07 5.78
CA ASN A 370 26.13 -13.46 4.43
C ASN A 370 24.66 -13.89 4.31
N LYS A 371 23.94 -14.02 5.43
CA LYS A 371 22.48 -14.23 5.44
C LYS A 371 21.80 -12.91 5.72
N ILE A 372 21.69 -12.07 4.68
CA ILE A 372 21.17 -10.71 4.76
C ILE A 372 19.79 -10.67 4.12
N ILE A 373 18.81 -10.19 4.86
CA ILE A 373 17.48 -9.83 4.33
C ILE A 373 17.31 -8.31 4.41
N ILE A 374 16.87 -7.72 3.31
CA ILE A 374 16.50 -6.30 3.29
C ILE A 374 14.99 -6.18 3.09
N CYS A 375 14.33 -5.61 4.10
CA CYS A 375 12.89 -5.33 4.11
C CYS A 375 12.66 -3.84 3.83
N TRP A 376 11.76 -3.51 2.90
CA TRP A 376 11.43 -2.13 2.61
C TRP A 376 9.93 -1.91 2.36
N ALA A 377 9.50 -0.65 2.50
CA ALA A 377 8.16 -0.22 2.18
C ALA A 377 8.18 1.10 1.37
N MET A 378 7.12 1.89 1.49
CA MET A 378 6.90 3.08 0.66
C MET A 378 7.95 4.20 0.87
N GLY A 379 8.74 4.15 1.93
CA GLY A 379 9.87 5.06 2.12
C GLY A 379 10.89 5.00 0.99
N LEU A 380 10.99 3.86 0.26
CA LEU A 380 11.88 3.68 -0.89
C LEU A 380 11.16 3.80 -2.23
N THR A 381 9.85 3.48 -2.27
CA THR A 381 9.13 3.34 -3.54
C THR A 381 8.46 4.61 -4.05
N GLN A 382 8.41 5.66 -3.24
CA GLN A 382 7.70 6.91 -3.57
C GLN A 382 8.68 8.10 -3.75
N HIS A 383 9.72 7.89 -4.55
CA HIS A 383 10.71 8.87 -5.03
C HIS A 383 10.80 8.81 -6.56
N GLU A 384 11.32 9.85 -7.21
CA GLU A 384 11.53 9.82 -8.66
C GLU A 384 12.55 8.74 -9.07
N ASN A 385 13.56 8.49 -8.22
CA ASN A 385 14.59 7.44 -8.37
C ASN A 385 14.25 6.14 -7.60
N ALA A 386 12.98 5.88 -7.32
CA ALA A 386 12.57 4.73 -6.50
C ALA A 386 13.01 3.37 -7.04
N VAL A 387 13.06 3.22 -8.36
CA VAL A 387 13.54 1.97 -8.99
C VAL A 387 15.03 1.77 -8.70
N ASP A 388 15.81 2.84 -8.72
CA ASP A 388 17.26 2.80 -8.44
C ASP A 388 17.55 2.48 -6.97
N ASN A 389 16.75 2.98 -6.04
CA ASN A 389 16.83 2.59 -4.62
C ASN A 389 16.79 1.07 -4.45
N ILE A 390 15.89 0.40 -5.17
CA ILE A 390 15.68 -1.05 -5.05
C ILE A 390 16.77 -1.81 -5.82
N ARG A 391 17.23 -1.28 -6.95
CA ARG A 391 18.36 -1.85 -7.70
C ARG A 391 19.63 -1.87 -6.87
N GLU A 392 19.92 -0.82 -6.08
CA GLU A 392 21.08 -0.81 -5.18
C GLU A 392 20.96 -1.85 -4.05
N ILE A 393 19.76 -2.08 -3.52
CA ILE A 393 19.51 -3.21 -2.60
C ILE A 393 19.87 -4.54 -3.26
N VAL A 394 19.42 -4.74 -4.50
CA VAL A 394 19.72 -5.98 -5.22
C VAL A 394 21.22 -6.11 -5.49
N ASN A 395 21.91 -5.03 -5.93
CA ASN A 395 23.35 -5.04 -6.12
C ASN A 395 24.12 -5.52 -4.87
N LEU A 396 23.76 -5.00 -3.69
CA LEU A 396 24.34 -5.43 -2.43
C LEU A 396 24.11 -6.93 -2.16
N LEU A 397 22.87 -7.38 -2.32
CA LEU A 397 22.52 -8.78 -2.08
C LEU A 397 23.18 -9.74 -3.08
N LEU A 398 23.37 -9.32 -4.34
CA LEU A 398 24.09 -10.10 -5.35
C LEU A 398 25.58 -10.23 -5.03
N LEU A 399 26.26 -9.16 -4.60
CA LEU A 399 27.68 -9.22 -4.20
C LEU A 399 27.89 -10.19 -3.04
N LYS A 400 26.97 -10.22 -2.07
CA LYS A 400 27.01 -11.10 -0.89
C LYS A 400 26.45 -12.50 -1.14
N GLY A 401 26.00 -12.81 -2.38
CA GLY A 401 25.32 -14.07 -2.69
C GLY A 401 24.07 -14.30 -1.82
N SER A 402 23.43 -13.21 -1.37
CA SER A 402 22.31 -13.23 -0.43
C SER A 402 20.96 -13.32 -1.13
N ILE A 403 20.86 -14.09 -2.21
CA ILE A 403 19.63 -14.41 -2.95
C ILE A 403 19.52 -15.92 -3.15
N GLY A 404 18.35 -16.48 -2.93
CA GLY A 404 18.06 -17.90 -3.17
C GLY A 404 18.81 -18.85 -2.21
N LYS A 405 19.00 -18.42 -0.99
CA LYS A 405 19.46 -19.26 0.13
C LYS A 405 18.67 -18.93 1.41
N GLU A 406 18.65 -19.88 2.32
CA GLU A 406 17.95 -19.76 3.58
C GLU A 406 18.44 -18.56 4.41
N GLY A 407 17.51 -17.78 4.93
CA GLY A 407 17.80 -16.61 5.74
C GLY A 407 18.33 -15.40 4.98
N ALA A 408 18.17 -15.35 3.65
CA ALA A 408 18.70 -14.26 2.83
C ALA A 408 17.78 -13.92 1.65
N GLY A 409 17.67 -12.63 1.31
CA GLY A 409 16.94 -12.19 0.14
C GLY A 409 16.24 -10.84 0.25
N THR A 410 15.37 -10.60 -0.72
CA THR A 410 14.57 -9.39 -0.85
C THR A 410 13.20 -9.55 -0.18
N CYS A 411 12.76 -8.52 0.57
CA CYS A 411 11.46 -8.50 1.26
C CYS A 411 10.72 -7.17 1.07
N PRO A 412 10.11 -6.92 -0.10
CA PRO A 412 9.18 -5.81 -0.26
C PRO A 412 7.92 -6.07 0.58
N VAL A 413 7.69 -5.24 1.61
CA VAL A 413 6.58 -5.42 2.55
C VAL A 413 5.36 -4.65 2.04
N ARG A 414 4.42 -5.38 1.42
CA ARG A 414 3.22 -4.84 0.79
C ARG A 414 2.24 -4.27 1.83
N GLY A 415 1.60 -3.15 1.49
CA GLY A 415 0.67 -2.47 2.39
C GLY A 415 -0.68 -3.15 2.51
N HIS A 416 -1.40 -3.34 1.41
CA HIS A 416 -2.74 -3.91 1.40
C HIS A 416 -2.73 -5.43 1.37
N SER A 417 -3.77 -6.04 1.96
CA SER A 417 -3.86 -7.49 2.22
C SER A 417 -3.83 -8.37 0.97
N ASN A 418 -4.19 -7.86 -0.21
CA ASN A 418 -4.17 -8.62 -1.48
C ASN A 418 -3.59 -7.84 -2.66
N VAL A 419 -2.87 -6.73 -2.43
CA VAL A 419 -2.30 -5.92 -3.52
C VAL A 419 -1.32 -6.68 -4.41
N GLN A 420 -0.74 -7.77 -3.92
CA GLN A 420 0.10 -8.66 -4.71
C GLN A 420 -0.76 -9.68 -5.49
N GLY A 421 -1.82 -10.19 -4.86
CA GLY A 421 -2.75 -11.13 -5.48
C GLY A 421 -3.52 -10.51 -6.64
N ASP A 422 -3.97 -9.27 -6.53
CA ASP A 422 -4.63 -8.54 -7.62
C ASP A 422 -3.78 -8.57 -8.90
N ARG A 423 -2.49 -8.24 -8.77
CA ARG A 423 -1.52 -8.29 -9.88
C ARG A 423 -1.31 -9.71 -10.39
N THR A 424 -1.24 -10.69 -9.48
CA THR A 424 -1.01 -12.09 -9.84
C THR A 424 -2.14 -12.63 -10.71
N VAL A 425 -3.39 -12.23 -10.45
CA VAL A 425 -4.56 -12.71 -11.22
C VAL A 425 -4.97 -11.78 -12.37
N GLY A 426 -4.16 -10.78 -12.72
CA GLY A 426 -4.29 -10.07 -13.99
C GLY A 426 -4.76 -8.61 -13.92
N ILE A 427 -4.82 -7.97 -12.76
CA ILE A 427 -5.03 -6.51 -12.66
C ILE A 427 -3.73 -5.81 -13.10
N TRP A 428 -3.58 -5.64 -14.39
CA TRP A 428 -2.42 -5.01 -15.02
C TRP A 428 -2.86 -4.16 -16.21
N GLU A 429 -2.35 -2.94 -16.29
CA GLU A 429 -2.48 -2.06 -17.44
C GLU A 429 -1.66 -2.52 -18.65
N SER A 430 -0.67 -3.41 -18.43
CA SER A 430 0.18 -4.01 -19.46
C SER A 430 0.46 -5.47 -19.14
N ALA A 431 -0.51 -6.34 -19.38
CA ALA A 431 -0.37 -7.76 -19.10
C ALA A 431 0.59 -8.45 -20.10
N PRO A 432 1.35 -9.48 -19.67
CA PRO A 432 2.20 -10.27 -20.55
C PRO A 432 1.39 -10.95 -21.65
N GLN A 433 1.96 -11.05 -22.88
CA GLN A 433 1.28 -11.66 -24.02
C GLN A 433 0.83 -13.10 -23.72
N ALA A 434 1.67 -13.90 -23.08
CA ALA A 434 1.32 -15.27 -22.71
C ALA A 434 0.07 -15.40 -21.82
N PHE A 435 -0.17 -14.40 -20.94
CA PHE A 435 -1.41 -14.34 -20.16
C PHE A 435 -2.61 -13.98 -21.04
N LEU A 436 -2.46 -13.00 -21.94
CA LEU A 436 -3.52 -12.61 -22.87
C LEU A 436 -3.90 -13.74 -23.81
N ASP A 437 -2.91 -14.51 -24.31
CA ASP A 437 -3.14 -15.68 -25.15
C ASP A 437 -3.96 -16.77 -24.43
N LYS A 438 -3.71 -17.00 -23.14
CA LYS A 438 -4.49 -17.92 -22.32
C LYS A 438 -5.94 -17.45 -22.13
N ILE A 439 -6.16 -16.14 -21.91
CA ILE A 439 -7.51 -15.54 -21.87
C ILE A 439 -8.23 -15.75 -23.20
N GLU A 440 -7.56 -15.42 -24.34
CA GLU A 440 -8.14 -15.59 -25.68
C GLU A 440 -8.53 -17.07 -25.94
N ASN A 441 -7.61 -18.00 -25.66
CA ASN A 441 -7.84 -19.42 -25.86
C ASN A 441 -9.00 -19.98 -25.02
N LYS A 442 -9.14 -19.52 -23.76
CA LYS A 442 -10.16 -20.02 -22.85
C LYS A 442 -11.54 -19.43 -23.14
N TYR A 443 -11.63 -18.13 -23.34
CA TYR A 443 -12.91 -17.42 -23.42
C TYR A 443 -13.34 -17.05 -24.84
N GLY A 444 -12.46 -17.17 -25.82
CA GLY A 444 -12.77 -16.96 -27.24
C GLY A 444 -12.96 -15.51 -27.67
N PHE A 445 -12.54 -14.55 -26.85
CA PHE A 445 -12.43 -13.14 -27.25
C PHE A 445 -10.95 -12.71 -27.23
N LYS A 446 -10.59 -11.76 -28.07
CA LYS A 446 -9.21 -11.25 -28.15
C LYS A 446 -9.02 -10.02 -27.26
N PRO A 447 -8.26 -10.13 -26.15
CA PRO A 447 -7.95 -8.98 -25.32
C PRO A 447 -7.09 -7.96 -26.08
N THR A 448 -7.24 -6.68 -25.76
CA THR A 448 -6.35 -5.65 -26.29
C THR A 448 -4.92 -5.81 -25.76
N THR A 449 -3.93 -5.64 -26.65
CA THR A 449 -2.50 -5.59 -26.30
C THR A 449 -2.00 -4.17 -26.07
N LYS A 450 -2.88 -3.18 -26.23
CA LYS A 450 -2.57 -1.77 -26.00
C LYS A 450 -2.32 -1.55 -24.51
N HIS A 451 -1.30 -0.76 -24.17
CA HIS A 451 -1.04 -0.35 -22.81
C HIS A 451 -2.19 0.51 -22.28
N GLY A 452 -2.78 0.10 -21.17
CA GLY A 452 -3.82 0.84 -20.48
C GLY A 452 -3.27 2.00 -19.62
N TYR A 453 -4.16 2.69 -18.94
CA TYR A 453 -3.78 3.79 -18.05
C TYR A 453 -3.23 3.28 -16.72
N SER A 454 -2.06 3.81 -16.29
CA SER A 454 -1.68 3.83 -14.88
C SER A 454 -2.57 4.80 -14.11
N VAL A 455 -2.46 4.85 -12.77
CA VAL A 455 -3.22 5.84 -11.96
C VAL A 455 -2.94 7.28 -12.42
N ILE A 456 -1.69 7.64 -12.70
CA ILE A 456 -1.32 8.98 -13.19
C ILE A 456 -1.95 9.27 -14.56
N ASP A 457 -1.87 8.30 -15.48
CA ASP A 457 -2.44 8.46 -16.81
C ASP A 457 -3.98 8.53 -16.76
N ALA A 458 -4.62 7.76 -15.88
CA ALA A 458 -6.05 7.79 -15.66
C ALA A 458 -6.54 9.15 -15.14
N ILE A 459 -5.83 9.74 -14.17
CA ILE A 459 -6.15 11.08 -13.66
C ILE A 459 -6.03 12.12 -14.78
N LYS A 460 -4.96 12.07 -15.58
CA LYS A 460 -4.79 12.97 -16.73
C LYS A 460 -5.89 12.78 -17.76
N ALA A 461 -6.23 11.54 -18.10
CA ALA A 461 -7.29 11.24 -19.08
C ALA A 461 -8.66 11.74 -18.60
N MET A 462 -8.98 11.62 -17.31
CA MET A 462 -10.21 12.17 -16.74
C MET A 462 -10.19 13.71 -16.75
N TYR A 463 -9.08 14.32 -16.37
CA TYR A 463 -8.93 15.79 -16.40
C TYR A 463 -9.10 16.36 -17.82
N GLU A 464 -8.51 15.72 -18.82
CA GLU A 464 -8.59 16.05 -20.23
C GLU A 464 -9.91 15.62 -20.89
N LYS A 465 -10.86 15.03 -20.13
CA LYS A 465 -12.15 14.49 -20.60
C LYS A 465 -12.04 13.40 -21.66
N LYS A 466 -10.88 12.76 -21.74
CA LYS A 466 -10.65 11.56 -22.56
C LYS A 466 -11.28 10.32 -21.93
N ALA A 467 -11.24 10.23 -20.60
CA ALA A 467 -11.97 9.23 -19.84
C ALA A 467 -13.25 9.87 -19.26
N LYS A 468 -14.39 9.20 -19.43
CA LYS A 468 -15.74 9.69 -19.14
C LYS A 468 -16.45 8.88 -18.06
N VAL A 469 -16.01 7.64 -17.81
CA VAL A 469 -16.54 6.78 -16.76
C VAL A 469 -15.42 6.36 -15.86
N PHE A 470 -15.59 6.56 -14.55
CA PHE A 470 -14.71 6.05 -13.51
C PHE A 470 -15.43 4.98 -12.70
N PHE A 471 -14.85 3.81 -12.61
CA PHE A 471 -15.33 2.71 -11.77
C PHE A 471 -14.25 2.34 -10.76
N GLY A 472 -14.51 2.49 -9.47
CA GLY A 472 -13.62 2.13 -8.37
C GLY A 472 -14.12 0.90 -7.61
N LEU A 473 -13.42 -0.23 -7.75
CA LEU A 473 -13.65 -1.43 -6.94
C LEU A 473 -12.87 -1.31 -5.64
N GLY A 474 -13.53 -0.78 -4.61
CA GLY A 474 -12.95 -0.48 -3.31
C GLY A 474 -12.05 0.78 -3.29
N GLY A 475 -11.53 1.08 -2.10
CA GLY A 475 -10.59 2.17 -1.88
C GLY A 475 -11.23 3.54 -1.60
N ASN A 476 -10.36 4.51 -1.32
CA ASN A 476 -10.68 5.93 -1.21
C ASN A 476 -9.75 6.66 -2.20
N PHE A 477 -10.12 6.59 -3.48
CA PHE A 477 -9.28 7.01 -4.59
C PHE A 477 -8.78 8.44 -4.43
N ILE A 478 -9.68 9.41 -4.21
CA ILE A 478 -9.31 10.83 -4.19
C ILE A 478 -8.37 11.20 -3.04
N SER A 479 -8.50 10.55 -1.88
CA SER A 479 -7.57 10.77 -0.77
C SER A 479 -6.26 9.98 -0.91
N ALA A 480 -6.20 9.01 -1.84
CA ALA A 480 -5.01 8.18 -2.04
C ALA A 480 -4.08 8.71 -3.14
N VAL A 481 -4.59 9.52 -4.06
CA VAL A 481 -3.85 10.01 -5.24
C VAL A 481 -3.17 11.36 -4.99
N PRO A 482 -2.10 11.70 -5.76
CA PRO A 482 -1.42 12.99 -5.65
C PRO A 482 -2.24 14.12 -6.28
N ASP A 483 -1.78 15.36 -6.08
CA ASP A 483 -2.33 16.59 -6.67
C ASP A 483 -3.85 16.68 -6.52
N THR A 484 -4.29 16.78 -5.26
CA THR A 484 -5.70 16.62 -4.88
C THR A 484 -6.64 17.51 -5.71
N ARG A 485 -6.26 18.77 -6.04
CA ARG A 485 -7.10 19.67 -6.84
C ARG A 485 -7.20 19.24 -8.30
N TYR A 486 -6.11 18.79 -8.89
CA TYR A 486 -6.10 18.28 -10.26
C TYR A 486 -6.91 16.98 -10.36
N SER A 487 -6.73 16.10 -9.40
CA SER A 487 -7.44 14.81 -9.34
C SER A 487 -8.94 14.99 -9.07
N ASP A 488 -9.33 15.96 -8.22
CA ASP A 488 -10.73 16.38 -7.98
C ASP A 488 -11.41 16.78 -9.29
N GLN A 489 -10.79 17.71 -10.01
CA GLN A 489 -11.31 18.18 -11.30
C GLN A 489 -11.40 17.05 -12.34
N GLY A 490 -10.41 16.14 -12.34
CA GLY A 490 -10.42 14.95 -13.22
C GLY A 490 -11.64 14.08 -12.95
N LEU A 491 -11.89 13.73 -11.70
CA LEU A 491 -13.02 12.87 -11.32
C LEU A 491 -14.37 13.57 -11.59
N ALA A 492 -14.46 14.88 -11.30
CA ALA A 492 -15.65 15.69 -11.54
C ALA A 492 -15.98 15.85 -13.05
N ASN A 493 -15.02 15.70 -13.94
CA ASN A 493 -15.25 15.75 -15.39
C ASN A 493 -15.91 14.49 -15.96
N CYS A 494 -15.98 13.39 -15.20
CA CYS A 494 -16.61 12.15 -15.65
C CYS A 494 -18.14 12.32 -15.84
N ASN A 495 -18.71 11.58 -16.77
CA ASN A 495 -20.16 11.47 -16.91
C ASN A 495 -20.73 10.61 -15.76
N LEU A 496 -20.02 9.56 -15.37
CA LEU A 496 -20.40 8.68 -14.27
C LEU A 496 -19.20 8.33 -13.40
N THR A 497 -19.39 8.43 -12.08
CA THR A 497 -18.48 7.85 -11.08
C THR A 497 -19.17 6.74 -10.30
N VAL A 498 -18.54 5.57 -10.20
CA VAL A 498 -19.07 4.42 -9.49
C VAL A 498 -18.07 3.98 -8.41
N HIS A 499 -18.51 3.81 -7.19
CA HIS A 499 -17.69 3.36 -6.08
C HIS A 499 -18.31 2.14 -5.38
N VAL A 500 -17.65 1.00 -5.47
CA VAL A 500 -17.98 -0.19 -4.67
C VAL A 500 -17.26 -0.07 -3.33
N SER A 501 -17.98 0.03 -2.22
CA SER A 501 -17.38 0.38 -0.94
C SER A 501 -18.15 -0.21 0.26
N THR A 502 -17.43 -0.44 1.36
CA THR A 502 -18.03 -0.84 2.65
C THR A 502 -18.47 0.36 3.49
N LYS A 503 -17.80 1.51 3.35
CA LYS A 503 -18.05 2.74 4.12
C LYS A 503 -17.98 3.98 3.23
N LEU A 504 -18.64 5.04 3.68
CA LEU A 504 -18.51 6.35 3.04
C LEU A 504 -17.08 6.88 3.21
N ASN A 505 -16.56 7.50 2.16
CA ASN A 505 -15.27 8.18 2.15
C ASN A 505 -15.30 9.39 1.21
N ARG A 506 -14.20 10.13 1.14
CA ARG A 506 -14.10 11.39 0.37
C ARG A 506 -14.40 11.20 -1.13
N SER A 507 -14.07 10.06 -1.71
CA SER A 507 -14.30 9.80 -3.15
C SER A 507 -15.78 9.81 -3.55
N HIS A 508 -16.68 9.47 -2.63
CA HIS A 508 -18.12 9.49 -2.89
C HIS A 508 -18.70 10.92 -2.97
N LEU A 509 -17.93 11.90 -2.53
CA LEU A 509 -18.34 13.31 -2.49
C LEU A 509 -17.81 14.12 -3.67
N VAL A 510 -16.79 13.57 -4.37
CA VAL A 510 -16.27 14.09 -5.63
C VAL A 510 -16.91 13.32 -6.77
N THR A 511 -18.03 13.81 -7.25
CA THR A 511 -18.88 13.12 -8.19
C THR A 511 -18.69 13.61 -9.62
N GLY A 512 -18.85 12.71 -10.59
CA GLY A 512 -19.11 13.08 -11.97
C GLY A 512 -20.48 13.74 -12.12
N LYS A 513 -21.01 13.82 -13.34
CA LYS A 513 -22.38 14.31 -13.59
C LYS A 513 -23.42 13.45 -12.87
N GLU A 514 -23.22 12.13 -12.93
CA GLU A 514 -23.96 11.15 -12.15
C GLU A 514 -22.99 10.34 -11.27
N ALA A 515 -23.49 9.82 -10.16
CA ALA A 515 -22.68 9.02 -9.26
C ALA A 515 -23.45 7.84 -8.66
N LEU A 516 -22.78 6.72 -8.46
CA LEU A 516 -23.28 5.51 -7.82
C LEU A 516 -22.42 5.12 -6.63
N ILE A 517 -23.08 4.83 -5.51
CA ILE A 517 -22.49 4.16 -4.35
C ILE A 517 -23.06 2.74 -4.33
N LEU A 518 -22.19 1.75 -4.47
CA LEU A 518 -22.57 0.33 -4.49
C LEU A 518 -21.98 -0.34 -3.23
N PRO A 519 -22.82 -0.62 -2.21
CA PRO A 519 -22.32 -1.19 -0.96
C PRO A 519 -21.93 -2.65 -1.12
N CYS A 520 -20.81 -3.06 -0.52
CA CYS A 520 -20.38 -4.44 -0.58
C CYS A 520 -20.16 -5.08 0.80
N LEU A 521 -20.15 -6.42 0.81
CA LEU A 521 -19.78 -7.21 1.97
C LEU A 521 -18.36 -6.87 2.43
N GLY A 522 -18.15 -6.82 3.74
CA GLY A 522 -16.82 -6.85 4.34
C GLY A 522 -16.24 -8.25 4.34
N ARG A 523 -14.93 -8.37 4.48
CA ARG A 523 -14.24 -9.67 4.50
C ARG A 523 -14.63 -10.54 5.70
N SER A 524 -15.07 -9.93 6.79
CA SER A 524 -15.57 -10.59 7.99
C SER A 524 -16.99 -11.15 7.83
N GLU A 525 -17.76 -10.69 6.84
CA GLU A 525 -19.14 -11.07 6.59
C GLU A 525 -19.26 -12.27 5.67
N LYS A 526 -20.23 -13.14 5.94
CA LYS A 526 -20.53 -14.32 5.14
C LYS A 526 -21.11 -13.93 3.78
N ASP A 527 -20.57 -14.50 2.73
CA ASP A 527 -21.05 -14.34 1.37
C ASP A 527 -21.96 -15.54 1.00
N TYR A 528 -23.26 -15.32 1.04
CA TYR A 528 -24.26 -16.34 0.72
C TYR A 528 -24.60 -16.30 -0.77
N GLN A 529 -24.23 -17.37 -1.49
CA GLN A 529 -24.58 -17.58 -2.89
C GLN A 529 -25.38 -18.89 -3.04
N LYS A 530 -25.82 -19.19 -4.25
CA LYS A 530 -26.67 -20.37 -4.53
C LYS A 530 -26.08 -21.70 -4.04
N THR A 531 -24.75 -21.87 -4.09
CA THR A 531 -24.06 -23.08 -3.62
C THR A 531 -23.68 -23.02 -2.14
N GLY A 532 -24.13 -22.01 -1.40
CA GLY A 532 -23.88 -21.81 0.04
C GLY A 532 -22.90 -20.68 0.32
N VAL A 533 -22.33 -20.68 1.54
CA VAL A 533 -21.34 -19.66 1.96
C VAL A 533 -20.05 -19.86 1.19
N GLN A 534 -19.67 -18.84 0.44
CA GLN A 534 -18.48 -18.87 -0.41
C GLN A 534 -17.19 -18.73 0.40
N VAL A 535 -16.13 -19.30 -0.15
CA VAL A 535 -14.74 -19.13 0.29
C VAL A 535 -14.02 -18.33 -0.79
N GLN A 536 -13.25 -17.37 -0.39
CA GLN A 536 -12.42 -16.52 -1.25
C GLN A 536 -10.93 -16.73 -0.93
N SER A 537 -10.06 -16.15 -1.71
CA SER A 537 -8.61 -16.27 -1.53
C SER A 537 -7.89 -14.92 -1.60
N VAL A 538 -6.72 -14.85 -0.95
CA VAL A 538 -5.82 -13.69 -0.95
C VAL A 538 -4.37 -14.14 -1.04
N GLU A 539 -3.49 -13.30 -1.59
CA GLU A 539 -2.04 -13.52 -1.63
C GLU A 539 -1.31 -12.50 -0.76
N ASN A 540 -0.50 -12.94 0.17
CA ASN A 540 0.30 -12.07 1.04
C ASN A 540 1.66 -11.66 0.41
N SER A 541 2.43 -10.81 1.13
CA SER A 541 3.73 -10.29 0.66
C SER A 541 4.79 -11.36 0.34
N MET A 542 4.66 -12.55 0.88
CA MET A 542 5.62 -13.65 0.66
C MET A 542 5.12 -14.67 -0.39
N GLY A 543 4.03 -14.36 -1.08
CA GLY A 543 3.49 -15.21 -2.16
C GLY A 543 2.76 -16.45 -1.65
N ILE A 544 2.19 -16.40 -0.45
CA ILE A 544 1.29 -17.44 0.05
C ILE A 544 -0.13 -17.07 -0.34
N VAL A 545 -0.83 -17.99 -0.99
CA VAL A 545 -2.25 -17.90 -1.26
C VAL A 545 -3.00 -18.64 -0.16
N SER A 546 -3.84 -17.92 0.57
CA SER A 546 -4.64 -18.45 1.69
C SER A 546 -6.13 -18.27 1.47
N SER A 547 -6.92 -19.15 2.09
CA SER A 547 -8.38 -19.04 2.09
C SER A 547 -8.86 -17.99 3.10
N THR A 548 -9.92 -17.27 2.73
CA THR A 548 -10.63 -16.35 3.62
C THR A 548 -12.14 -16.63 3.54
N LYS A 549 -12.79 -16.75 4.71
CA LYS A 549 -14.21 -17.02 4.82
C LYS A 549 -14.81 -16.19 5.94
N GLY A 550 -15.72 -15.29 5.62
CA GLY A 550 -16.43 -14.48 6.59
C GLY A 550 -17.22 -15.33 7.62
N VAL A 551 -17.35 -14.81 8.82
CA VAL A 551 -17.94 -15.51 9.97
C VAL A 551 -19.15 -14.79 10.56
N LEU A 552 -19.32 -13.50 10.26
CA LEU A 552 -20.45 -12.69 10.70
C LEU A 552 -21.58 -12.71 9.66
N GLU A 553 -22.80 -12.45 10.12
CA GLU A 553 -23.90 -12.16 9.22
C GLU A 553 -23.70 -10.77 8.58
N PRO A 554 -24.12 -10.57 7.32
CA PRO A 554 -24.11 -9.26 6.69
C PRO A 554 -24.88 -8.21 7.50
N CYS A 555 -24.35 -6.99 7.58
CA CYS A 555 -25.02 -5.91 8.31
C CYS A 555 -26.29 -5.38 7.62
N SER A 556 -26.50 -5.70 6.34
CA SER A 556 -27.73 -5.48 5.57
C SER A 556 -27.95 -6.64 4.60
N LYS A 557 -29.21 -6.98 4.36
CA LYS A 557 -29.63 -7.96 3.34
C LYS A 557 -29.42 -7.48 1.90
N ASP A 558 -29.25 -6.16 1.72
CA ASP A 558 -29.07 -5.53 0.42
C ASP A 558 -27.60 -5.39 0.01
N LEU A 559 -26.67 -5.98 0.78
CA LEU A 559 -25.26 -6.05 0.41
C LEU A 559 -25.01 -7.17 -0.60
N LEU A 560 -24.17 -6.89 -1.58
CA LEU A 560 -23.61 -7.89 -2.48
C LEU A 560 -22.11 -8.04 -2.23
N SER A 561 -21.56 -9.21 -2.57
CA SER A 561 -20.09 -9.39 -2.62
C SER A 561 -19.50 -8.64 -3.82
N GLU A 562 -18.19 -8.32 -3.76
CA GLU A 562 -17.47 -7.75 -4.91
C GLU A 562 -17.62 -8.64 -6.15
N VAL A 563 -17.56 -9.97 -6.00
CA VAL A 563 -17.81 -10.93 -7.10
C VAL A 563 -19.21 -10.74 -7.69
N ALA A 564 -20.24 -10.67 -6.85
CA ALA A 564 -21.63 -10.51 -7.32
C ALA A 564 -21.84 -9.17 -8.03
N VAL A 565 -21.22 -8.09 -7.54
CA VAL A 565 -21.26 -6.78 -8.18
C VAL A 565 -20.59 -6.81 -9.55
N VAL A 566 -19.39 -7.37 -9.65
CA VAL A 566 -18.66 -7.48 -10.92
C VAL A 566 -19.44 -8.31 -11.93
N CYS A 567 -19.96 -9.48 -11.54
CA CYS A 567 -20.76 -10.33 -12.40
C CYS A 567 -22.06 -9.67 -12.86
N GLY A 568 -22.73 -8.93 -11.97
CA GLY A 568 -23.95 -8.18 -12.30
C GLY A 568 -23.71 -7.08 -13.33
N ILE A 569 -22.63 -6.33 -13.18
CA ILE A 569 -22.23 -5.27 -14.12
C ILE A 569 -21.80 -5.87 -15.45
N ALA A 570 -20.99 -6.94 -15.45
CA ALA A 570 -20.55 -7.62 -16.66
C ALA A 570 -21.76 -8.14 -17.46
N ASN A 571 -22.68 -8.81 -16.79
CA ASN A 571 -23.90 -9.32 -17.41
C ASN A 571 -24.78 -8.19 -18.00
N ALA A 572 -24.93 -7.07 -17.27
CA ALA A 572 -25.73 -5.93 -17.75
C ALA A 572 -25.04 -5.16 -18.90
N THR A 573 -23.71 -5.10 -18.92
CA THR A 573 -22.93 -4.37 -19.93
C THR A 573 -22.74 -5.18 -21.21
N LEU A 574 -22.28 -6.42 -21.09
CA LEU A 574 -21.87 -7.25 -22.22
C LEU A 574 -23.05 -7.97 -22.87
N LYS A 575 -24.04 -8.36 -22.07
CA LYS A 575 -25.27 -9.03 -22.56
C LYS A 575 -24.89 -10.24 -23.46
N GLU A 576 -25.56 -10.33 -24.59
CA GLU A 576 -25.38 -11.42 -25.58
C GLU A 576 -24.00 -11.39 -26.29
N ARG A 577 -23.24 -10.32 -26.15
CA ARG A 577 -21.86 -10.25 -26.69
C ARG A 577 -20.91 -11.19 -25.98
N SER A 578 -21.16 -11.46 -24.69
CA SER A 578 -20.34 -12.36 -23.88
C SER A 578 -20.79 -13.80 -24.02
N LYS A 579 -19.83 -14.71 -24.17
CA LYS A 579 -20.05 -16.17 -24.07
C LYS A 579 -19.86 -16.68 -22.64
N ILE A 580 -19.41 -15.81 -21.73
CA ILE A 580 -19.15 -16.14 -20.34
C ILE A 580 -20.47 -16.14 -19.57
N ASN A 581 -20.72 -17.20 -18.80
CA ASN A 581 -21.86 -17.26 -17.91
C ASN A 581 -21.54 -16.58 -16.56
N TRP A 582 -21.57 -15.26 -16.54
CA TRP A 582 -21.25 -14.44 -15.38
C TRP A 582 -22.07 -14.80 -14.12
N LEU A 583 -23.31 -15.25 -14.30
CA LEU A 583 -24.18 -15.59 -13.18
C LEU A 583 -23.79 -16.93 -12.52
N GLU A 584 -23.20 -17.87 -13.25
CA GLU A 584 -22.64 -19.10 -12.66
C GLU A 584 -21.43 -18.78 -11.79
N TYR A 585 -20.53 -17.91 -12.22
CA TYR A 585 -19.40 -17.47 -11.38
C TYR A 585 -19.85 -16.81 -10.09
N LYS A 586 -20.92 -15.98 -10.12
CA LYS A 586 -21.54 -15.43 -8.93
C LYS A 586 -22.05 -16.53 -8.00
N ASP A 587 -22.66 -17.58 -8.54
CA ASP A 587 -23.31 -18.64 -7.80
C ASP A 587 -22.32 -19.64 -7.15
N ASP A 588 -21.13 -19.87 -7.77
CA ASP A 588 -20.09 -20.77 -7.26
C ASP A 588 -18.65 -20.31 -7.59
N TYR A 589 -17.93 -19.84 -6.61
CA TYR A 589 -16.55 -19.36 -6.75
C TYR A 589 -15.52 -20.46 -7.05
N LYS A 590 -15.90 -21.74 -6.92
CA LYS A 590 -15.02 -22.85 -7.36
C LYS A 590 -14.77 -22.78 -8.88
N LEU A 591 -15.79 -22.40 -9.65
CA LEU A 591 -15.65 -22.23 -11.10
C LEU A 591 -14.65 -21.15 -11.45
N VAL A 592 -14.67 -20.02 -10.73
CA VAL A 592 -13.69 -18.94 -10.89
C VAL A 592 -12.28 -19.45 -10.60
N ARG A 593 -12.10 -20.23 -9.54
CA ARG A 593 -10.78 -20.80 -9.19
C ARG A 593 -10.30 -21.87 -10.17
N ASP A 594 -11.19 -22.63 -10.75
CA ASP A 594 -10.84 -23.58 -11.83
C ASP A 594 -10.31 -22.82 -13.05
N ASP A 595 -10.94 -21.69 -13.40
CA ASP A 595 -10.48 -20.82 -14.48
C ASP A 595 -9.15 -20.11 -14.15
N ILE A 596 -8.96 -19.63 -12.93
CA ILE A 596 -7.67 -19.09 -12.48
C ILE A 596 -6.57 -20.15 -12.62
N ALA A 597 -6.85 -21.41 -12.27
CA ALA A 597 -5.89 -22.50 -12.38
C ALA A 597 -5.45 -22.78 -13.84
N GLU A 598 -6.34 -22.56 -14.81
CA GLU A 598 -6.01 -22.72 -16.23
C GLU A 598 -5.24 -21.51 -16.81
N VAL A 599 -5.56 -20.31 -16.36
CA VAL A 599 -5.07 -19.07 -16.97
C VAL A 599 -3.80 -18.55 -16.27
N VAL A 600 -3.70 -18.69 -14.93
CA VAL A 600 -2.63 -18.11 -14.13
C VAL A 600 -1.63 -19.17 -13.68
N ASP A 601 -0.36 -19.01 -14.04
CA ASP A 601 0.70 -19.95 -13.66
C ASP A 601 0.84 -20.08 -12.15
N GLY A 602 1.00 -21.32 -11.67
CA GLY A 602 1.22 -21.64 -10.28
C GLY A 602 -0.04 -21.87 -9.43
N PHE A 603 -1.24 -21.77 -10.05
CA PHE A 603 -2.52 -22.07 -9.41
C PHE A 603 -3.05 -23.48 -9.73
N ASP A 604 -2.22 -24.37 -10.24
CA ASP A 604 -2.61 -25.76 -10.50
C ASP A 604 -3.31 -26.37 -9.27
N ASP A 605 -4.39 -27.13 -9.51
CA ASP A 605 -5.21 -27.73 -8.44
C ASP A 605 -5.73 -26.71 -7.38
N PHE A 606 -6.04 -25.48 -7.79
CA PHE A 606 -6.33 -24.37 -6.88
C PHE A 606 -7.37 -24.72 -5.80
N ASN A 607 -8.54 -25.25 -6.21
CA ASN A 607 -9.59 -25.61 -5.26
C ASN A 607 -9.15 -26.68 -4.24
N LYS A 608 -8.21 -27.56 -4.60
CA LYS A 608 -7.65 -28.57 -3.69
C LYS A 608 -6.58 -27.95 -2.76
N ARG A 609 -5.65 -27.17 -3.30
CA ARG A 609 -4.57 -26.53 -2.57
C ARG A 609 -5.08 -25.49 -1.58
N LEU A 610 -6.16 -24.77 -1.91
CA LEU A 610 -6.78 -23.79 -1.03
C LEU A 610 -7.37 -24.38 0.24
N LYS A 611 -7.61 -25.70 0.29
CA LYS A 611 -8.04 -26.41 1.50
C LYS A 611 -6.90 -26.66 2.49
N GLN A 612 -5.65 -26.43 2.10
CA GLN A 612 -4.50 -26.53 3.01
C GLN A 612 -4.62 -25.47 4.11
N PRO A 613 -4.47 -25.83 5.37
CA PRO A 613 -4.73 -24.94 6.50
C PRO A 613 -3.87 -23.66 6.53
N SER A 614 -2.64 -23.72 5.98
CA SER A 614 -1.69 -22.59 5.92
C SER A 614 -1.63 -21.94 4.54
N GLY A 615 -2.52 -22.35 3.61
CA GLY A 615 -2.42 -21.93 2.21
C GLY A 615 -1.27 -22.63 1.47
N PHE A 616 -0.84 -22.03 0.36
CA PHE A 616 0.26 -22.57 -0.44
C PHE A 616 1.10 -21.46 -1.06
N TYR A 617 2.39 -21.70 -1.21
CA TYR A 617 3.30 -20.79 -1.90
C TYR A 617 3.13 -20.86 -3.41
N LEU A 618 3.09 -19.70 -4.04
CA LEU A 618 3.26 -19.59 -5.49
C LEU A 618 4.74 -19.80 -5.87
N PRO A 619 5.01 -20.33 -7.08
CA PRO A 619 6.37 -20.48 -7.57
C PRO A 619 7.13 -19.15 -7.57
N ASN A 620 8.37 -19.18 -7.10
CA ASN A 620 9.25 -18.02 -7.07
C ASN A 620 10.67 -18.43 -7.53
N GLY A 621 11.03 -18.03 -8.77
CA GLY A 621 12.31 -18.40 -9.36
C GLY A 621 13.52 -17.83 -8.60
N ALA A 622 13.43 -16.60 -8.08
CA ALA A 622 14.52 -15.99 -7.33
C ALA A 622 14.85 -16.75 -6.03
N ARG A 623 13.85 -17.37 -5.40
CA ARG A 623 14.00 -18.20 -4.19
C ARG A 623 14.85 -19.46 -4.43
N VAL A 624 14.85 -19.96 -5.65
CA VAL A 624 15.58 -21.19 -6.06
C VAL A 624 16.68 -20.92 -7.09
N ARG A 625 17.09 -19.67 -7.24
CA ARG A 625 18.14 -19.21 -8.19
C ARG A 625 17.82 -19.51 -9.66
N GLN A 626 16.55 -19.55 -10.01
CA GLN A 626 16.05 -19.67 -11.38
C GLN A 626 15.49 -18.31 -11.83
N PHE A 627 16.35 -17.43 -12.29
CA PHE A 627 15.99 -16.05 -12.63
C PHE A 627 15.31 -15.99 -14.01
N LYS A 628 14.05 -15.56 -14.05
CA LYS A 628 13.29 -15.42 -15.31
C LYS A 628 13.55 -14.06 -15.99
N THR A 629 14.78 -13.62 -16.02
CA THR A 629 15.22 -12.45 -16.79
C THR A 629 15.46 -12.85 -18.26
N LYS A 630 15.73 -11.89 -19.12
CA LYS A 630 16.03 -12.15 -20.55
C LYS A 630 17.28 -13.04 -20.73
N THR A 631 18.20 -13.03 -19.78
CA THR A 631 19.46 -13.78 -19.83
C THR A 631 19.44 -15.07 -19.02
N GLY A 632 18.38 -15.30 -18.25
CA GLY A 632 18.32 -16.40 -17.28
C GLY A 632 19.17 -16.19 -16.03
N LYS A 633 19.78 -15.02 -15.86
CA LYS A 633 20.64 -14.67 -14.73
C LYS A 633 20.11 -13.43 -14.00
N ALA A 634 20.48 -13.25 -12.73
CA ALA A 634 20.23 -12.01 -12.00
C ALA A 634 21.13 -10.89 -12.55
N ASN A 635 20.60 -9.67 -12.63
CA ASN A 635 21.29 -8.55 -13.26
C ASN A 635 21.80 -7.55 -12.22
N PHE A 636 23.09 -7.23 -12.27
CA PHE A 636 23.62 -6.00 -11.68
C PHE A 636 23.14 -4.79 -12.48
N SER A 637 23.03 -3.65 -11.84
CA SER A 637 22.59 -2.40 -12.46
C SER A 637 23.43 -1.21 -12.01
N SER A 638 23.67 -0.28 -12.94
CA SER A 638 24.33 1.01 -12.67
C SER A 638 23.27 2.08 -12.45
N ASN A 639 23.33 2.77 -11.31
CA ASN A 639 22.34 3.76 -10.93
C ASN A 639 23.01 5.07 -10.54
N LYS A 640 22.37 6.21 -10.87
CA LYS A 640 22.92 7.53 -10.57
C LYS A 640 22.48 8.01 -9.18
N LEU A 641 23.29 8.85 -8.56
CA LEU A 641 22.85 9.63 -7.42
C LEU A 641 21.69 10.55 -7.84
N PRO A 642 20.71 10.78 -6.98
CA PRO A 642 19.69 11.79 -7.25
C PRO A 642 20.35 13.17 -7.39
N ASP A 643 20.03 13.86 -8.48
CA ASP A 643 20.53 15.20 -8.77
C ASP A 643 19.50 16.25 -8.35
N TRP A 644 19.61 16.72 -7.09
CA TRP A 644 18.79 17.80 -6.57
C TRP A 644 19.57 18.61 -5.53
N GLU A 645 19.40 19.91 -5.58
CA GLU A 645 19.93 20.86 -4.60
C GLU A 645 18.79 21.65 -3.98
N LEU A 646 18.78 21.79 -2.66
CA LEU A 646 17.83 22.64 -1.95
C LEU A 646 18.35 24.07 -1.87
N LYS A 647 17.49 25.04 -2.15
CA LYS A 647 17.74 26.43 -1.78
C LYS A 647 17.65 26.60 -0.26
N GLU A 648 18.16 27.70 0.26
CA GLU A 648 18.22 27.97 1.70
C GLU A 648 16.83 27.92 2.37
N GLU A 649 15.81 28.41 1.67
CA GLU A 649 14.42 28.44 2.17
C GLU A 649 13.69 27.08 2.01
N GLU A 650 14.20 26.17 1.20
CA GLU A 650 13.53 24.91 0.85
C GLU A 650 13.79 23.81 1.88
N LEU A 651 12.82 22.91 2.01
CA LEU A 651 12.88 21.67 2.76
C LEU A 651 12.42 20.52 1.87
N ILE A 652 12.98 19.32 2.08
CA ILE A 652 12.45 18.11 1.49
C ILE A 652 11.42 17.49 2.43
N MET A 653 10.19 17.33 1.93
CA MET A 653 9.06 16.82 2.70
C MET A 653 8.76 15.38 2.33
N MET A 654 8.57 14.52 3.33
CA MET A 654 7.94 13.22 3.17
C MET A 654 6.55 13.18 3.76
N THR A 655 5.60 12.54 3.08
CA THR A 655 4.30 12.20 3.66
C THR A 655 4.43 10.96 4.54
N ILE A 656 3.79 10.95 5.71
CA ILE A 656 3.81 9.81 6.63
C ILE A 656 2.40 9.39 7.04
N ARG A 657 2.25 8.19 7.62
CA ARG A 657 1.01 7.71 8.22
C ARG A 657 1.06 7.88 9.73
N SER A 658 -0.07 8.27 10.34
CA SER A 658 -0.21 8.25 11.80
C SER A 658 -0.37 6.81 12.30
N HIS A 659 -0.16 6.57 13.60
CA HIS A 659 -0.31 5.24 14.17
C HIS A 659 -1.73 4.68 14.04
N ASP A 660 -2.74 5.52 14.14
CA ASP A 660 -4.15 5.12 14.02
C ASP A 660 -4.67 5.14 12.58
N GLN A 661 -3.78 5.22 11.59
CA GLN A 661 -4.15 5.27 10.18
C GLN A 661 -3.74 3.99 9.47
N PHE A 662 -4.67 3.41 8.72
CA PHE A 662 -4.39 2.34 7.77
C PHE A 662 -4.73 2.84 6.35
N ASN A 663 -3.72 3.26 5.60
CA ASN A 663 -3.89 3.97 4.35
C ASN A 663 -4.87 5.15 4.48
N THR A 664 -5.95 5.15 3.69
CA THR A 664 -7.08 6.09 3.77
C THR A 664 -8.37 5.43 4.25
N THR A 665 -8.31 4.20 4.71
CA THR A 665 -9.48 3.40 5.09
C THR A 665 -9.79 3.47 6.58
N ILE A 666 -8.76 3.34 7.42
CA ILE A 666 -8.86 3.64 8.85
C ILE A 666 -8.25 5.01 9.03
N TYR A 667 -8.98 5.90 9.68
CA TYR A 667 -8.57 7.27 9.85
C TYR A 667 -8.79 7.69 11.30
N GLY A 668 -7.69 7.92 12.01
CA GLY A 668 -7.68 8.42 13.37
C GLY A 668 -7.08 9.81 13.45
N LEU A 669 -7.38 10.53 14.54
CA LEU A 669 -6.85 11.87 14.81
C LEU A 669 -5.59 11.83 15.70
N ASP A 670 -5.25 10.65 16.21
CA ASP A 670 -4.17 10.47 17.17
C ASP A 670 -3.00 9.72 16.58
N ASP A 671 -1.80 10.23 16.79
CA ASP A 671 -0.55 9.50 16.62
C ASP A 671 0.18 9.41 17.95
N ARG A 672 -0.24 8.47 18.78
CA ARG A 672 0.31 8.32 20.13
C ARG A 672 1.80 7.95 20.13
N TYR A 673 2.32 7.33 19.07
CA TYR A 673 3.73 6.98 18.99
C TYR A 673 4.61 8.21 18.77
N ARG A 674 4.13 9.16 17.96
CA ARG A 674 4.84 10.44 17.77
C ARG A 674 4.39 11.54 18.74
N GLY A 675 3.43 11.23 19.64
CA GLY A 675 2.96 12.16 20.68
C GLY A 675 2.03 13.25 20.18
N VAL A 676 1.33 13.05 19.07
CA VAL A 676 0.37 13.99 18.48
C VAL A 676 -1.05 13.49 18.67
N PHE A 677 -1.94 14.35 19.20
CA PHE A 677 -3.34 14.01 19.47
C PHE A 677 -4.29 15.08 18.96
N ASN A 678 -5.47 14.64 18.52
CA ASN A 678 -6.61 15.44 18.05
C ASN A 678 -6.33 16.30 16.82
N GLU A 679 -5.24 16.08 16.07
CA GLU A 679 -4.89 16.91 14.92
C GLU A 679 -4.05 16.14 13.90
N ARG A 680 -4.22 16.50 12.64
CA ARG A 680 -3.45 15.92 11.54
C ARG A 680 -2.76 16.98 10.66
N ARG A 681 -3.22 18.23 10.69
CA ARG A 681 -2.56 19.32 9.94
C ARG A 681 -1.34 19.82 10.72
N ILE A 682 -0.29 18.99 10.69
CA ILE A 682 0.98 19.28 11.34
C ILE A 682 2.15 19.10 10.39
N ILE A 683 3.25 19.77 10.66
CA ILE A 683 4.54 19.55 10.03
C ILE A 683 5.57 19.25 11.12
N PHE A 684 6.21 18.09 11.04
CA PHE A 684 7.38 17.75 11.87
C PHE A 684 8.63 18.38 11.26
N MET A 685 9.36 19.14 12.04
CA MET A 685 10.56 19.86 11.60
C MET A 685 11.74 19.64 12.56
N ASN A 686 12.94 19.66 12.00
CA ASN A 686 14.16 19.73 12.81
C ASN A 686 14.22 21.04 13.58
N ARG A 687 14.58 20.99 14.88
CA ARG A 687 14.61 22.19 15.75
C ARG A 687 15.61 23.25 15.32
N GLU A 688 16.74 22.84 14.73
CA GLU A 688 17.73 23.81 14.20
C GLU A 688 17.22 24.48 12.90
N ASP A 689 16.44 23.74 12.08
CA ASP A 689 15.78 24.32 10.91
C ASP A 689 14.68 25.30 11.29
N MET A 690 13.95 25.03 12.37
CA MET A 690 12.98 25.96 12.94
C MET A 690 13.68 27.25 13.39
N LYS A 691 14.78 27.13 14.12
CA LYS A 691 15.61 28.29 14.55
C LYS A 691 16.12 29.12 13.38
N ALA A 692 16.71 28.46 12.38
CA ALA A 692 17.28 29.13 11.20
C ALA A 692 16.22 29.94 10.41
N ARG A 693 14.96 29.51 10.47
CA ARG A 693 13.82 30.13 9.77
C ARG A 693 12.96 31.02 10.69
N ASN A 694 13.38 31.28 11.95
CA ASN A 694 12.61 32.03 12.96
C ASN A 694 11.20 31.48 13.19
N LEU A 695 11.03 30.15 13.17
CA LEU A 695 9.77 29.46 13.40
C LEU A 695 9.69 28.90 14.81
N GLN A 696 8.48 28.84 15.38
CA GLN A 696 8.24 28.42 16.76
C GLN A 696 7.36 27.17 16.82
N GLU A 697 7.45 26.44 17.93
CA GLU A 697 6.60 25.30 18.26
C GLU A 697 5.12 25.71 18.23
N GLN A 698 4.28 24.88 17.56
CA GLN A 698 2.84 25.10 17.36
C GLN A 698 2.46 26.37 16.55
N GLN A 699 3.42 27.08 16.00
CA GLN A 699 3.13 28.16 15.05
C GLN A 699 2.34 27.65 13.86
N VAL A 700 1.34 28.42 13.42
CA VAL A 700 0.54 28.12 12.24
C VAL A 700 1.28 28.61 11.00
N VAL A 701 1.43 27.73 10.03
CA VAL A 701 2.17 27.99 8.78
C VAL A 701 1.38 27.47 7.57
N ASN A 702 1.72 28.02 6.42
CA ASN A 702 1.29 27.50 5.13
C ASN A 702 2.47 26.81 4.44
N LEU A 703 2.16 25.75 3.69
CA LEU A 703 3.15 24.96 2.97
C LEU A 703 2.95 25.20 1.47
N LYS A 704 4.05 25.40 0.75
CA LYS A 704 4.02 25.65 -0.69
C LYS A 704 5.02 24.72 -1.38
N SER A 705 4.59 24.10 -2.46
CA SER A 705 5.43 23.30 -3.37
C SER A 705 5.41 23.94 -4.75
N GLU A 706 6.56 24.08 -5.37
CA GLU A 706 6.68 24.48 -6.75
C GLU A 706 7.37 23.36 -7.55
N TYR A 707 6.73 22.93 -8.64
CA TYR A 707 7.28 21.91 -9.52
C TYR A 707 6.95 22.25 -10.98
N LYS A 708 7.99 22.40 -11.81
CA LYS A 708 7.87 22.78 -13.24
C LYS A 708 7.02 24.03 -13.45
N GLY A 709 7.17 25.03 -12.58
CA GLY A 709 6.46 26.31 -12.65
C GLY A 709 5.01 26.27 -12.15
N VAL A 710 4.53 25.14 -11.64
CA VAL A 710 3.20 25.02 -11.04
C VAL A 710 3.30 25.06 -9.52
N ILE A 711 2.63 26.05 -8.93
CA ILE A 711 2.59 26.26 -7.48
C ILE A 711 1.40 25.52 -6.89
N ARG A 712 1.64 24.82 -5.78
CA ARG A 712 0.64 24.11 -4.97
C ARG A 712 0.74 24.57 -3.53
N GLU A 713 -0.38 24.77 -2.88
CA GLU A 713 -0.45 25.30 -1.52
C GLU A 713 -1.35 24.46 -0.62
N ALA A 714 -0.90 24.32 0.63
CA ALA A 714 -1.66 23.70 1.72
C ALA A 714 -1.60 24.64 2.95
N TYR A 715 -2.75 24.97 3.52
CA TYR A 715 -2.89 26.02 4.51
C TYR A 715 -3.08 25.45 5.92
N ASN A 716 -2.74 26.29 6.93
CA ASN A 716 -3.05 26.04 8.34
C ASN A 716 -2.44 24.74 8.89
N PHE A 717 -1.12 24.59 8.81
CA PHE A 717 -0.37 23.52 9.47
C PHE A 717 0.29 24.03 10.75
N LYS A 718 0.32 23.20 11.80
CA LYS A 718 1.05 23.53 13.04
C LYS A 718 2.41 22.85 13.06
N ILE A 719 3.43 23.60 13.46
CA ILE A 719 4.80 23.08 13.57
C ILE A 719 4.94 22.23 14.81
N VAL A 720 5.59 21.07 14.66
CA VAL A 720 6.01 20.17 15.75
C VAL A 720 7.50 19.90 15.59
N GLY A 721 8.31 20.38 16.56
CA GLY A 721 9.74 20.12 16.58
C GLY A 721 10.03 18.64 16.85
N TYR A 722 10.77 17.98 15.95
CA TYR A 722 11.00 16.54 16.00
C TYR A 722 12.45 16.16 15.67
N ASP A 723 12.84 14.93 16.02
CA ASP A 723 14.14 14.39 15.67
C ASP A 723 14.09 13.85 14.23
N ILE A 724 14.35 14.73 13.29
CA ILE A 724 14.43 14.46 11.84
C ILE A 724 15.71 15.10 11.32
N PRO A 725 16.39 14.56 10.29
CA PRO A 725 17.60 15.17 9.73
C PRO A 725 17.36 16.62 9.26
N ARG A 726 18.44 17.41 9.24
CA ARG A 726 18.43 18.81 8.75
C ARG A 726 17.92 18.88 7.32
N ASN A 727 17.21 19.96 7.02
CA ASN A 727 16.54 20.23 5.77
C ASN A 727 15.46 19.19 5.37
N CYS A 728 15.07 18.32 6.30
CA CYS A 728 13.99 17.35 6.12
C CYS A 728 12.78 17.72 6.98
N CYS A 729 11.59 17.44 6.48
CA CYS A 729 10.35 17.55 7.24
C CYS A 729 9.37 16.43 6.90
N ALA A 730 8.38 16.24 7.76
CA ALA A 730 7.36 15.23 7.53
C ALA A 730 5.96 15.76 7.83
N THR A 731 4.97 15.32 7.05
CA THR A 731 3.56 15.68 7.21
C THR A 731 2.68 14.46 7.09
N TYR A 732 1.47 14.51 7.64
CA TYR A 732 0.56 13.39 7.47
C TYR A 732 -0.06 13.33 6.08
N PHE A 733 -0.20 12.11 5.58
CA PHE A 733 -0.99 11.73 4.43
C PHE A 733 -2.44 11.43 4.87
N PRO A 734 -3.52 11.89 4.20
CA PRO A 734 -3.52 12.52 2.88
C PRO A 734 -3.49 14.06 2.87
N GLU A 735 -3.38 14.72 4.03
CA GLU A 735 -3.56 16.16 4.17
C GLU A 735 -2.65 16.99 3.26
N THR A 736 -1.49 16.47 2.91
CA THR A 736 -0.53 17.14 2.02
C THR A 736 -0.43 16.56 0.61
N ASN A 737 -1.35 15.67 0.21
CA ASN A 737 -1.38 15.18 -1.17
C ASN A 737 -1.59 16.31 -2.20
N VAL A 738 -2.22 17.39 -1.78
CA VAL A 738 -2.37 18.60 -2.59
C VAL A 738 -1.05 19.23 -3.00
N LEU A 739 0.04 18.97 -2.26
CA LEU A 739 1.40 19.47 -2.55
C LEU A 739 2.20 18.53 -3.44
N VAL A 740 1.77 17.26 -3.59
CA VAL A 740 2.48 16.24 -4.37
C VAL A 740 2.19 16.46 -5.85
N PRO A 741 3.16 16.81 -6.69
CA PRO A 741 2.90 17.06 -8.10
C PRO A 741 2.53 15.78 -8.84
N LEU A 742 1.50 15.83 -9.69
CA LEU A 742 1.10 14.68 -10.51
C LEU A 742 2.20 14.22 -11.48
N ASP A 743 3.07 15.16 -11.92
CA ASP A 743 4.16 14.90 -12.86
C ASP A 743 5.50 14.56 -12.19
N SER A 744 5.52 14.46 -10.84
CA SER A 744 6.64 13.95 -10.06
C SER A 744 6.34 12.50 -9.65
N PHE A 745 6.97 11.56 -10.34
CA PHE A 745 6.77 10.13 -10.13
C PHE A 745 8.03 9.32 -10.43
N ALA A 746 8.10 8.11 -9.92
CA ALA A 746 9.19 7.19 -10.16
C ALA A 746 9.39 6.92 -11.66
N HIS A 747 10.61 7.17 -12.15
CA HIS A 747 10.97 6.83 -13.53
C HIS A 747 10.69 5.36 -13.78
N THR A 748 10.15 5.03 -14.93
CA THR A 748 9.74 3.66 -15.35
C THR A 748 8.45 3.16 -14.68
N ALA A 749 8.27 3.34 -13.35
CA ALA A 749 7.17 2.75 -12.58
C ALA A 749 5.96 3.67 -12.40
N LYS A 750 6.09 4.98 -12.67
CA LYS A 750 5.05 6.01 -12.50
C LYS A 750 4.43 6.07 -11.08
N THR A 751 5.12 5.55 -10.05
CA THR A 751 4.67 5.70 -8.65
C THR A 751 4.85 7.16 -8.21
N PRO A 752 3.84 7.85 -7.65
CA PRO A 752 3.97 9.25 -7.23
C PRO A 752 5.10 9.47 -6.21
N ALA A 753 5.90 10.51 -6.40
CA ALA A 753 7.06 10.83 -5.56
C ALA A 753 6.65 11.58 -4.28
N SER A 754 5.77 10.98 -3.48
CA SER A 754 5.21 11.63 -2.27
C SER A 754 6.14 11.62 -1.05
N LYS A 755 7.37 11.12 -1.19
CA LYS A 755 8.37 11.05 -0.11
C LYS A 755 9.55 12.01 -0.33
N SER A 756 9.56 12.78 -1.43
CA SER A 756 10.62 13.74 -1.73
C SER A 756 10.05 14.98 -2.40
N VAL A 757 9.08 15.61 -1.75
CA VAL A 757 8.45 16.84 -2.24
C VAL A 757 9.22 18.05 -1.71
N ILE A 758 9.72 18.91 -2.58
CA ILE A 758 10.37 20.14 -2.18
C ILE A 758 9.29 21.16 -1.80
N ILE A 759 9.41 21.75 -0.62
CA ILE A 759 8.47 22.74 -0.10
C ILE A 759 9.17 23.94 0.54
N THR A 760 8.45 25.05 0.61
CA THR A 760 8.75 26.18 1.49
C THR A 760 7.68 26.28 2.57
N VAL A 761 8.06 26.87 3.72
CA VAL A 761 7.20 27.04 4.89
C VAL A 761 7.06 28.53 5.18
N GLU A 762 5.84 29.05 5.10
CA GLU A 762 5.51 30.46 5.28
C GLU A 762 4.69 30.65 6.57
N ALA A 763 5.13 31.55 7.45
CA ALA A 763 4.35 31.90 8.64
C ALA A 763 3.01 32.52 8.22
N ASN A 764 1.90 32.10 8.86
CA ASN A 764 0.63 32.80 8.69
C ASN A 764 0.74 34.17 9.36
N GLN A 765 0.52 35.24 8.58
CA GLN A 765 0.54 36.62 9.08
C GLN A 765 -0.63 36.93 9.99
#